data_f7bcbf3d85ac6eecee242612042b899d
#
_entry.id   f7bcbf3d85ac6eecee242612042b899d
#
_cell.length_a   1.000
_cell.length_b   1.000
_cell.length_c   1.000
_cell.angle_alpha   90.00
_cell.angle_beta   90.00
_cell.angle_gamma   90.00
#
_symmetry.space_group_name_H-M   'P 1'
#
loop_
_entity.id
_entity.type
_entity.pdbx_description
1 polymer ?
#
loop_
_entity_poly.entity_id
_entity_poly.type
_entity_poly.pdbx_seq_one_letter_code
_entity_poly.pdbx_strand_id
1 'polypeptide(L)'
;MSSSLYRLGLLMASLRWKIVGAWVALLVIVGGLAVGLGGTFTADIEIPGTEGQRGIDTLANRFPEMGGTAGQVVLVTENGSSVDQHQDEIDALMEDIAEVEGVAAAPSPFDDLSPGTRTDDDTAIIAQFQMEGQTGAFPESSVEEIRSLVEEAGTPSLETHLGGQVLQSAEVPFGAGEVFGIIAALIILAIVFRSLIPAFIPIVTAIVGVGVSMLALVALSAGVDIPSVTTALGAMLGLAVGIDYALFILSRHRDQLAQGDDVHESIGKSLATSGSAVIFAGLTVIIALVGLFITGIPFLTVMGVAAAATVALSVVVALTMLPALMGILGERLRPRRIRRLMAENDGALPEPDPAQRPRRSFGRTWVRLVTKMPALTILAVVIGVGALAIPIKDLELALPDLGTEPVGTDARDTYDLVSEEFGPGYNGPLLVTADIINTTDPLGVVEELESDISELDHVKEIQLATPNQGADMAVVVVIPEGGPTEQSTKDLVADLRDSAEGWEEDLSISDVTVTGATAIGIDVTDKLSAALLPFALFVVGLSLILLTLVFRSLWVPLKASVGYLFSVAAAFGVTSMVFEYGWFNEPLFVDVNGPVVSFMPIMVMGVLFGLAMDYEVFLVSRMREEFVHTGDARHSIERGFTANAPVVTAAALIMVSVFAGFVTSGWFMLQPIAVALAVGVLVDAFVVRMTFVPAVLALLGRHAWWLPRWLDRLLPTVDVEGEGLAGVLEHRHWTEENGRHSLRLEDTVAPLLGEKGTLGPLTGAVAPGSLLVVRAPDSAARATFLGLVAGRVAPVSGVLAVHDRLSPDDIGAVQAQAHWIGADAPVARRLEQIDGRRVGRSVIVIEELEDLAHAAVSVDDTLVERLDALLARGATIVVGSRAEHATDAERRLHATLRDPRRMLALSVQRSTAQTPEGALA
;
A
#
# COMPACT_ATOMS: atom_id res chain seq x y z
N MET A 1 2.31 17.79 11.65
CA MET A 1 2.78 17.03 10.48
C MET A 1 2.99 17.96 9.28
N SER A 2 2.02 18.76 8.90
CA SER A 2 2.04 19.68 7.75
C SER A 2 3.21 20.66 7.70
N SER A 3 3.59 21.25 8.83
CA SER A 3 4.74 22.16 8.94
C SER A 3 6.09 21.45 8.66
N SER A 4 6.22 20.19 9.05
CA SER A 4 7.43 19.39 8.77
C SER A 4 7.52 19.04 7.29
N LEU A 5 6.40 18.69 6.65
CA LEU A 5 6.32 18.39 5.21
C LEU A 5 6.55 19.66 4.38
N TYR A 6 6.05 20.80 4.81
CA TYR A 6 6.37 22.09 4.19
C TYR A 6 7.88 22.35 4.12
N ARG A 7 8.58 22.15 5.27
CA ARG A 7 10.04 22.30 5.34
C ARG A 7 10.78 21.28 4.49
N LEU A 8 10.28 20.01 4.48
CA LEU A 8 10.82 18.96 3.62
C LEU A 8 10.72 19.38 2.15
N GLY A 9 9.57 19.89 1.70
CA GLY A 9 9.37 20.33 0.32
C GLY A 9 10.35 21.43 -0.09
N LEU A 10 10.53 22.44 0.76
CA LEU A 10 11.53 23.49 0.53
C LEU A 10 12.96 22.94 0.48
N LEU A 11 13.30 22.00 1.36
CA LEU A 11 14.61 21.35 1.39
C LEU A 11 14.87 20.54 0.11
N MET A 12 13.91 19.70 -0.31
CA MET A 12 14.02 18.89 -1.53
C MET A 12 14.15 19.78 -2.78
N ALA A 13 13.37 20.85 -2.89
CA ALA A 13 13.46 21.81 -3.97
C ALA A 13 14.82 22.55 -4.00
N SER A 14 15.38 22.87 -2.84
CA SER A 14 16.71 23.53 -2.74
C SER A 14 17.87 22.59 -3.09
N LEU A 15 17.77 21.30 -2.71
CA LEU A 15 18.79 20.27 -2.96
C LEU A 15 18.52 19.47 -4.26
N ARG A 16 17.67 19.93 -5.14
CA ARG A 16 17.09 19.26 -6.31
C ARG A 16 18.06 18.33 -7.06
N TRP A 17 19.22 18.77 -7.47
CA TRP A 17 20.19 17.95 -8.20
C TRP A 17 20.85 16.86 -7.34
N LYS A 18 21.04 17.15 -6.04
CA LYS A 18 21.61 16.16 -5.11
C LYS A 18 20.62 15.02 -4.84
N ILE A 19 19.32 15.34 -4.73
CA ILE A 19 18.26 14.35 -4.51
C ILE A 19 18.08 13.46 -5.73
N VAL A 20 18.01 14.04 -6.94
CA VAL A 20 17.94 13.25 -8.18
C VAL A 20 19.20 12.38 -8.32
N GLY A 21 20.40 12.94 -8.07
CA GLY A 21 21.65 12.19 -8.08
C GLY A 21 21.67 11.05 -7.04
N ALA A 22 21.10 11.25 -5.84
CA ALA A 22 20.98 10.21 -4.82
C ALA A 22 20.07 9.05 -5.26
N TRP A 23 18.92 9.35 -5.91
CA TRP A 23 18.03 8.31 -6.44
C TRP A 23 18.66 7.52 -7.59
N VAL A 24 19.38 8.20 -8.49
CA VAL A 24 20.13 7.53 -9.57
C VAL A 24 21.25 6.66 -8.98
N ALA A 25 21.99 7.17 -7.99
CA ALA A 25 23.03 6.39 -7.31
C ALA A 25 22.43 5.16 -6.58
N LEU A 26 21.27 5.32 -5.91
CA LEU A 26 20.55 4.21 -5.27
C LEU A 26 20.17 3.15 -6.28
N LEU A 27 19.62 3.55 -7.43
CA LEU A 27 19.24 2.63 -8.52
C LEU A 27 20.47 1.85 -9.04
N VAL A 28 21.61 2.52 -9.21
CA VAL A 28 22.85 1.86 -9.66
C VAL A 28 23.41 0.92 -8.60
N ILE A 29 23.36 1.32 -7.31
CA ILE A 29 23.86 0.49 -6.21
C ILE A 29 22.99 -0.77 -6.06
N VAL A 30 21.67 -0.60 -6.01
CA VAL A 30 20.74 -1.73 -5.86
C VAL A 30 20.78 -2.63 -7.10
N GLY A 31 20.91 -2.05 -8.31
CA GLY A 31 21.11 -2.80 -9.54
C GLY A 31 22.42 -3.61 -9.54
N GLY A 32 23.51 -3.01 -9.04
CA GLY A 32 24.79 -3.73 -8.87
C GLY A 32 24.69 -4.88 -7.85
N LEU A 33 23.92 -4.71 -6.78
CA LEU A 33 23.65 -5.76 -5.81
C LEU A 33 22.79 -6.88 -6.42
N ALA A 34 21.75 -6.54 -7.18
CA ALA A 34 20.89 -7.51 -7.85
C ALA A 34 21.70 -8.41 -8.82
N VAL A 35 22.54 -7.80 -9.65
CA VAL A 35 23.43 -8.56 -10.56
C VAL A 35 24.50 -9.35 -9.78
N GLY A 36 25.03 -8.80 -8.70
CA GLY A 36 26.12 -9.42 -7.93
C GLY A 36 25.68 -10.58 -7.04
N LEU A 37 24.44 -10.55 -6.54
CA LEU A 37 23.89 -11.62 -5.69
C LEU A 37 23.19 -12.71 -6.49
N GLY A 38 22.63 -12.38 -7.68
CA GLY A 38 22.08 -13.35 -8.63
C GLY A 38 20.90 -14.15 -8.09
N GLY A 39 19.95 -13.50 -7.39
CA GLY A 39 18.79 -14.19 -6.85
C GLY A 39 17.78 -14.61 -7.94
N THR A 40 17.08 -15.72 -7.72
CA THR A 40 16.01 -16.25 -8.57
C THR A 40 14.67 -16.19 -7.82
N PHE A 41 13.57 -16.21 -8.57
CA PHE A 41 12.20 -16.27 -8.02
C PHE A 41 11.72 -17.73 -8.07
N THR A 42 10.82 -18.08 -7.16
CA THR A 42 10.21 -19.43 -7.11
C THR A 42 8.82 -19.40 -7.74
N ALA A 43 8.49 -20.47 -8.47
CA ALA A 43 7.12 -20.69 -8.96
C ALA A 43 6.28 -21.47 -7.94
N ASP A 44 6.90 -22.19 -7.03
CA ASP A 44 6.22 -23.07 -6.09
C ASP A 44 5.44 -22.33 -5.01
N ILE A 45 4.26 -22.84 -4.70
CA ILE A 45 3.37 -22.31 -3.66
C ILE A 45 3.31 -23.31 -2.52
N GLU A 46 4.20 -23.15 -1.54
CA GLU A 46 4.23 -24.01 -0.36
C GLU A 46 3.30 -23.48 0.75
N ILE A 47 2.53 -24.36 1.36
CA ILE A 47 1.75 -24.05 2.56
C ILE A 47 2.07 -25.08 3.67
N PRO A 48 3.01 -24.75 4.55
CA PRO A 48 3.37 -25.63 5.66
C PRO A 48 2.17 -26.02 6.52
N GLY A 49 2.11 -27.33 6.87
CA GLY A 49 1.10 -27.88 7.76
C GLY A 49 -0.21 -28.31 7.09
N THR A 50 -0.30 -28.30 5.77
CA THR A 50 -1.35 -29.05 5.03
C THR A 50 -0.96 -30.53 4.92
N GLU A 51 -1.93 -31.37 4.66
CA GLU A 51 -1.68 -32.81 4.47
C GLU A 51 -0.85 -33.05 3.22
N GLY A 52 -1.24 -32.46 2.09
CA GLY A 52 -0.52 -32.59 0.84
C GLY A 52 0.95 -32.17 0.94
N GLN A 53 1.25 -31.06 1.66
CA GLN A 53 2.64 -30.63 1.88
C GLN A 53 3.42 -31.62 2.74
N ARG A 54 2.82 -32.17 3.80
CA ARG A 54 3.49 -33.20 4.62
C ARG A 54 3.81 -34.44 3.81
N GLY A 55 2.89 -34.86 2.95
CA GLY A 55 3.08 -36.04 2.04
C GLY A 55 4.27 -35.80 1.10
N ILE A 56 4.36 -34.64 0.44
CA ILE A 56 5.50 -34.32 -0.46
C ILE A 56 6.82 -34.20 0.28
N ASP A 57 6.82 -33.61 1.48
CA ASP A 57 8.03 -33.49 2.31
C ASP A 57 8.54 -34.89 2.73
N THR A 58 7.62 -35.81 3.04
CA THR A 58 7.91 -37.21 3.38
C THR A 58 8.43 -37.96 2.15
N LEU A 59 7.78 -37.77 1.00
CA LEU A 59 8.17 -38.38 -0.27
C LEU A 59 9.59 -37.95 -0.66
N ALA A 60 9.90 -36.66 -0.63
CA ALA A 60 11.22 -36.14 -0.97
C ALA A 60 12.35 -36.71 -0.10
N ASN A 61 12.04 -37.04 1.17
CA ASN A 61 13.03 -37.61 2.10
C ASN A 61 13.18 -39.12 1.98
N ARG A 62 12.09 -39.87 1.69
CA ARG A 62 12.08 -41.35 1.70
C ARG A 62 12.00 -41.97 0.31
N PHE A 63 11.62 -41.17 -0.71
CA PHE A 63 11.51 -41.55 -2.11
C PHE A 63 12.15 -40.51 -3.01
N PRO A 64 13.47 -40.25 -2.89
CA PRO A 64 14.15 -39.13 -3.57
C PRO A 64 14.07 -39.21 -5.12
N GLU A 65 13.83 -40.44 -5.65
CA GLU A 65 13.65 -40.66 -7.10
C GLU A 65 12.35 -40.02 -7.66
N MET A 66 11.36 -39.70 -6.77
CA MET A 66 10.10 -39.01 -7.11
C MET A 66 10.00 -37.59 -6.53
N GLY A 67 11.04 -37.10 -5.91
CA GLY A 67 11.02 -35.84 -5.12
C GLY A 67 11.45 -34.59 -5.85
N GLY A 68 11.66 -34.61 -7.16
CA GLY A 68 12.07 -33.47 -7.98
C GLY A 68 10.93 -32.80 -8.74
N THR A 69 11.26 -31.82 -9.60
CA THR A 69 10.31 -31.26 -10.56
C THR A 69 10.07 -32.19 -11.72
N ALA A 70 8.84 -32.64 -11.91
CA ALA A 70 8.50 -33.60 -12.95
C ALA A 70 8.44 -32.96 -14.34
N GLY A 71 9.14 -33.56 -15.30
CA GLY A 71 8.97 -33.36 -16.72
C GLY A 71 8.38 -34.60 -17.39
N GLN A 72 7.70 -34.43 -18.50
CA GLN A 72 7.16 -35.54 -19.29
C GLN A 72 7.41 -35.30 -20.78
N VAL A 73 7.66 -36.40 -21.48
CA VAL A 73 7.69 -36.42 -22.95
C VAL A 73 6.51 -37.29 -23.39
N VAL A 74 5.63 -36.69 -24.18
CA VAL A 74 4.50 -37.41 -24.78
C VAL A 74 4.88 -37.75 -26.20
N LEU A 75 4.81 -39.03 -26.53
CA LEU A 75 5.18 -39.57 -27.83
C LEU A 75 3.95 -40.23 -28.45
N VAL A 76 3.57 -39.81 -29.64
CA VAL A 76 2.38 -40.34 -30.36
C VAL A 76 2.82 -40.85 -31.72
N THR A 77 2.40 -42.03 -32.04
CA THR A 77 2.73 -42.62 -33.33
C THR A 77 1.70 -42.24 -34.41
N GLU A 78 2.19 -41.81 -35.58
CA GLU A 78 1.31 -41.62 -36.72
C GLU A 78 0.87 -42.95 -37.32
N ASN A 79 -0.29 -42.98 -37.92
CA ASN A 79 -0.85 -44.15 -38.63
C ASN A 79 -1.22 -45.39 -37.76
N GLY A 80 -1.34 -45.28 -36.42
CA GLY A 80 -1.76 -46.35 -35.54
C GLY A 80 -0.72 -47.47 -35.42
N SER A 81 0.57 -47.16 -35.58
CA SER A 81 1.65 -48.10 -35.27
C SER A 81 1.84 -48.18 -33.73
N SER A 82 2.29 -49.31 -33.22
CA SER A 82 2.60 -49.44 -31.78
C SER A 82 3.89 -48.68 -31.42
N VAL A 83 3.91 -48.03 -30.28
CA VAL A 83 5.08 -47.34 -29.71
C VAL A 83 6.28 -48.28 -29.51
N ASP A 84 6.07 -49.59 -29.37
CA ASP A 84 7.13 -50.61 -29.27
C ASP A 84 8.02 -50.65 -30.53
N GLN A 85 7.51 -50.21 -31.70
CA GLN A 85 8.32 -50.15 -32.91
C GLN A 85 9.36 -49.03 -32.90
N HIS A 86 9.19 -48.06 -31.98
CA HIS A 86 10.07 -46.90 -31.78
C HIS A 86 10.87 -47.01 -30.47
N GLN A 87 10.89 -48.15 -29.80
CA GLN A 87 11.56 -48.38 -28.52
C GLN A 87 12.98 -47.89 -28.52
N ASP A 88 13.78 -48.29 -29.52
CA ASP A 88 15.20 -47.89 -29.59
C ASP A 88 15.38 -46.38 -29.73
N GLU A 89 14.46 -45.67 -30.41
CA GLU A 89 14.48 -44.22 -30.59
C GLU A 89 14.08 -43.48 -29.31
N ILE A 90 13.07 -44.03 -28.60
CA ILE A 90 12.58 -43.46 -27.34
C ILE A 90 13.59 -43.68 -26.21
N ASP A 91 14.23 -44.86 -26.14
CA ASP A 91 15.26 -45.18 -25.15
C ASP A 91 16.47 -44.24 -25.34
N ALA A 92 16.90 -44.01 -26.59
CA ALA A 92 17.97 -43.10 -26.90
C ALA A 92 17.66 -41.66 -26.48
N LEU A 93 16.41 -41.19 -26.72
CA LEU A 93 15.97 -39.86 -26.27
C LEU A 93 16.03 -39.69 -24.75
N MET A 94 15.55 -40.70 -24.00
CA MET A 94 15.60 -40.67 -22.55
C MET A 94 17.01 -40.77 -21.99
N GLU A 95 17.92 -41.49 -22.65
CA GLU A 95 19.34 -41.51 -22.30
C GLU A 95 20.01 -40.14 -22.55
N ASP A 96 19.70 -39.49 -23.68
CA ASP A 96 20.19 -38.13 -23.99
C ASP A 96 19.64 -37.09 -22.98
N ILE A 97 18.38 -37.18 -22.59
CA ILE A 97 17.77 -36.33 -21.56
C ILE A 97 18.46 -36.53 -20.20
N ALA A 98 18.81 -37.78 -19.85
CA ALA A 98 19.47 -38.07 -18.57
C ALA A 98 20.89 -37.48 -18.49
N GLU A 99 21.53 -37.17 -19.63
CA GLU A 99 22.85 -36.50 -19.68
C GLU A 99 22.77 -34.98 -19.51
N VAL A 100 21.59 -34.37 -19.59
CA VAL A 100 21.40 -32.92 -19.45
C VAL A 100 21.67 -32.47 -18.00
N GLU A 101 22.41 -31.37 -17.85
CA GLU A 101 22.74 -30.80 -16.54
C GLU A 101 21.46 -30.47 -15.72
N GLY A 102 21.37 -31.06 -14.53
CA GLY A 102 20.22 -30.83 -13.60
C GLY A 102 19.09 -31.85 -13.76
N VAL A 103 19.23 -32.88 -14.60
CA VAL A 103 18.30 -34.02 -14.63
C VAL A 103 18.74 -35.03 -13.57
N ALA A 104 17.83 -35.38 -12.66
CA ALA A 104 18.05 -36.35 -11.59
C ALA A 104 17.82 -37.80 -12.07
N ALA A 105 16.81 -38.01 -12.92
CA ALA A 105 16.45 -39.29 -13.48
C ALA A 105 15.63 -39.13 -14.77
N ALA A 106 15.90 -39.97 -15.75
CA ALA A 106 15.12 -40.09 -16.97
C ALA A 106 15.09 -41.60 -17.38
N PRO A 107 14.30 -42.43 -16.67
CA PRO A 107 14.22 -43.86 -16.95
C PRO A 107 13.55 -44.15 -18.30
N SER A 108 13.92 -45.28 -18.89
CA SER A 108 13.20 -45.78 -20.06
C SER A 108 11.73 -46.05 -19.72
N PRO A 109 10.75 -45.61 -20.54
CA PRO A 109 9.34 -45.92 -20.30
C PRO A 109 8.97 -47.37 -20.56
N PHE A 110 9.91 -48.19 -21.03
CA PHE A 110 9.77 -49.61 -21.25
C PHE A 110 10.38 -50.47 -20.13
N ASP A 111 10.91 -49.84 -19.07
CA ASP A 111 11.47 -50.56 -17.92
C ASP A 111 10.35 -51.04 -16.99
N ASP A 112 10.44 -52.31 -16.56
CA ASP A 112 9.48 -52.96 -15.64
C ASP A 112 9.41 -52.25 -14.28
N LEU A 113 10.45 -51.50 -13.87
CA LEU A 113 10.49 -50.78 -12.59
C LEU A 113 9.93 -49.37 -12.67
N SER A 114 9.80 -48.80 -13.87
CA SER A 114 9.29 -47.46 -14.10
C SER A 114 8.54 -47.41 -15.44
N PRO A 115 7.46 -48.19 -15.59
CA PRO A 115 6.75 -48.24 -16.86
C PRO A 115 6.15 -46.91 -17.21
N GLY A 116 6.33 -46.46 -18.46
CA GLY A 116 5.61 -45.32 -19.02
C GLY A 116 4.11 -45.63 -19.13
N THR A 117 3.34 -44.54 -19.07
CA THR A 117 1.87 -44.71 -19.28
C THR A 117 1.60 -44.84 -20.77
N ARG A 118 0.81 -45.85 -21.13
CA ARG A 118 0.43 -46.12 -22.51
C ARG A 118 -1.06 -45.98 -22.73
N THR A 119 -1.45 -45.66 -23.95
CA THR A 119 -2.85 -45.74 -24.39
C THR A 119 -3.27 -47.24 -24.58
N ASP A 120 -4.58 -47.50 -24.46
CA ASP A 120 -5.13 -48.84 -24.62
C ASP A 120 -4.81 -49.52 -25.97
N ASP A 121 -4.55 -48.74 -27.00
CA ASP A 121 -4.21 -49.18 -28.37
C ASP A 121 -2.71 -49.15 -28.68
N ASP A 122 -1.86 -48.84 -27.66
CA ASP A 122 -0.39 -48.72 -27.78
C ASP A 122 0.09 -47.69 -28.81
N THR A 123 -0.70 -46.67 -29.12
CA THR A 123 -0.37 -45.65 -30.11
C THR A 123 0.35 -44.43 -29.48
N ALA A 124 0.25 -44.22 -28.17
CA ALA A 124 0.91 -43.15 -27.46
C ALA A 124 1.52 -43.62 -26.13
N ILE A 125 2.60 -42.98 -25.71
CA ILE A 125 3.25 -43.23 -24.43
C ILE A 125 3.73 -41.91 -23.78
N ILE A 126 3.59 -41.83 -22.46
CA ILE A 126 4.16 -40.79 -21.63
C ILE A 126 5.43 -41.33 -20.96
N ALA A 127 6.57 -40.76 -21.29
CA ALA A 127 7.84 -40.98 -20.59
C ALA A 127 8.09 -39.82 -19.59
N GLN A 128 8.38 -40.15 -18.33
CA GLN A 128 8.62 -39.19 -17.28
C GLN A 128 10.11 -39.04 -16.99
N PHE A 129 10.52 -37.80 -16.66
CA PHE A 129 11.85 -37.51 -16.13
C PHE A 129 11.76 -36.54 -14.96
N GLN A 130 12.78 -36.46 -14.13
CA GLN A 130 12.82 -35.63 -12.94
C GLN A 130 14.02 -34.67 -13.02
N MET A 131 13.78 -33.38 -12.74
CA MET A 131 14.82 -32.39 -12.57
C MET A 131 15.24 -32.29 -11.10
N GLU A 132 16.53 -32.01 -10.84
CA GLU A 132 17.00 -31.71 -9.49
C GLU A 132 16.48 -30.35 -8.98
N GLY A 133 15.83 -30.32 -7.82
CA GLY A 133 15.38 -29.10 -7.18
C GLY A 133 13.92 -28.74 -7.47
N GLN A 134 13.56 -27.54 -7.03
CA GLN A 134 12.20 -26.99 -7.16
C GLN A 134 12.00 -26.34 -8.52
N THR A 135 10.73 -26.19 -8.92
CA THR A 135 10.33 -25.55 -10.17
C THR A 135 10.92 -24.13 -10.30
N GLY A 136 11.68 -23.91 -11.35
CA GLY A 136 12.40 -22.66 -11.61
C GLY A 136 13.77 -22.53 -10.93
N ALA A 137 14.25 -23.52 -10.19
CA ALA A 137 15.58 -23.54 -9.59
C ALA A 137 16.69 -24.05 -10.54
N PHE A 138 16.33 -24.75 -11.62
CA PHE A 138 17.25 -25.25 -12.62
C PHE A 138 17.50 -24.24 -13.75
N PRO A 139 18.64 -24.33 -14.45
CA PRO A 139 18.97 -23.38 -15.53
C PRO A 139 17.97 -23.47 -16.69
N GLU A 140 17.51 -22.32 -17.18
CA GLU A 140 16.62 -22.27 -18.36
C GLU A 140 17.29 -22.90 -19.61
N SER A 141 18.62 -22.86 -19.69
CA SER A 141 19.39 -23.54 -20.73
C SER A 141 19.19 -25.06 -20.77
N SER A 142 18.98 -25.70 -19.61
CA SER A 142 18.73 -27.14 -19.52
C SER A 142 17.36 -27.51 -20.06
N VAL A 143 16.33 -26.69 -19.77
CA VAL A 143 14.99 -26.87 -20.34
C VAL A 143 14.99 -26.67 -21.86
N GLU A 144 15.74 -25.68 -22.36
CA GLU A 144 15.88 -25.44 -23.80
C GLU A 144 16.67 -26.57 -24.52
N GLU A 145 17.66 -27.14 -23.83
CA GLU A 145 18.38 -28.31 -24.32
C GLU A 145 17.46 -29.53 -24.40
N ILE A 146 16.68 -29.82 -23.35
CA ILE A 146 15.68 -30.90 -23.38
C ILE A 146 14.65 -30.65 -24.48
N ARG A 147 14.15 -29.42 -24.64
CA ARG A 147 13.23 -29.06 -25.72
C ARG A 147 13.81 -29.38 -27.09
N SER A 148 15.07 -29.03 -27.34
CA SER A 148 15.73 -29.31 -28.63
C SER A 148 15.92 -30.79 -28.87
N LEU A 149 16.22 -31.59 -27.82
CA LEU A 149 16.31 -33.05 -27.93
C LEU A 149 14.96 -33.68 -28.28
N VAL A 150 13.88 -33.24 -27.64
CA VAL A 150 12.53 -33.72 -27.91
C VAL A 150 12.09 -33.35 -29.33
N GLU A 151 12.35 -32.12 -29.81
CA GLU A 151 12.05 -31.70 -31.17
C GLU A 151 12.88 -32.48 -32.22
N GLU A 152 14.16 -32.75 -31.95
CA GLU A 152 15.04 -33.49 -32.87
C GLU A 152 14.67 -34.97 -32.96
N ALA A 153 14.15 -35.54 -31.89
CA ALA A 153 13.65 -36.93 -31.86
C ALA A 153 12.37 -37.12 -32.68
N GLY A 154 11.63 -36.05 -32.95
CA GLY A 154 10.41 -36.07 -33.75
C GLY A 154 10.69 -36.52 -35.19
N THR A 155 9.91 -37.53 -35.65
CA THR A 155 10.00 -38.05 -37.01
C THR A 155 8.63 -38.04 -37.69
N PRO A 156 8.49 -38.21 -39.00
CA PRO A 156 7.18 -38.27 -39.63
C PRO A 156 6.31 -39.47 -39.19
N SER A 157 6.82 -40.36 -38.35
CA SER A 157 6.14 -41.51 -37.79
C SER A 157 5.97 -41.45 -36.27
N LEU A 158 6.69 -40.58 -35.62
CA LEU A 158 6.63 -40.39 -34.15
C LEU A 158 6.61 -38.87 -33.84
N GLU A 159 5.52 -38.39 -33.38
CA GLU A 159 5.32 -37.05 -32.88
C GLU A 159 5.76 -36.98 -31.42
N THR A 160 6.52 -35.93 -31.08
CA THR A 160 7.12 -35.78 -29.74
C THR A 160 6.77 -34.44 -29.16
N HIS A 161 6.28 -34.42 -27.91
CA HIS A 161 5.87 -33.21 -27.21
C HIS A 161 6.48 -33.18 -25.80
N LEU A 162 7.04 -32.02 -25.44
CA LEU A 162 7.54 -31.76 -24.08
C LEU A 162 6.44 -31.17 -23.19
N GLY A 163 6.26 -31.73 -22.01
CA GLY A 163 5.27 -31.31 -21.03
C GLY A 163 5.77 -31.41 -19.59
N GLY A 164 4.85 -31.26 -18.65
CA GLY A 164 5.13 -31.37 -17.21
C GLY A 164 5.50 -30.05 -16.56
N GLN A 165 5.67 -30.10 -15.23
CA GLN A 165 5.96 -28.92 -14.40
C GLN A 165 7.24 -28.20 -14.77
N VAL A 166 8.17 -28.87 -15.46
CA VAL A 166 9.44 -28.29 -15.99
C VAL A 166 9.21 -27.09 -16.90
N LEU A 167 8.06 -27.04 -17.58
CA LEU A 167 7.68 -25.92 -18.46
C LEU A 167 7.03 -24.74 -17.73
N GLN A 168 6.73 -24.85 -16.45
CA GLN A 168 6.25 -23.73 -15.66
C GLN A 168 7.35 -22.70 -15.47
N SER A 169 7.25 -21.58 -16.20
CA SER A 169 8.23 -20.49 -16.12
C SER A 169 8.08 -19.69 -14.83
N ALA A 170 9.17 -19.53 -14.09
CA ALA A 170 9.25 -18.58 -12.98
C ALA A 170 9.40 -17.12 -13.46
N GLU A 171 9.68 -16.90 -14.76
CA GLU A 171 9.83 -15.56 -15.30
C GLU A 171 8.47 -14.93 -15.64
N VAL A 172 8.26 -13.71 -15.11
CA VAL A 172 7.10 -12.88 -15.45
C VAL A 172 7.37 -12.20 -16.80
N PRO A 173 6.64 -12.52 -17.87
CA PRO A 173 6.83 -11.85 -19.15
C PRO A 173 6.38 -10.38 -19.04
N PHE A 174 7.32 -9.45 -19.07
CA PHE A 174 7.00 -8.03 -19.32
C PHE A 174 6.75 -7.83 -20.81
N GLY A 175 5.48 -7.70 -21.18
CA GLY A 175 5.04 -7.62 -22.57
C GLY A 175 4.79 -6.20 -23.08
N ALA A 176 4.26 -6.13 -24.30
CA ALA A 176 3.83 -4.87 -24.90
C ALA A 176 2.66 -4.21 -24.14
N GLY A 177 1.89 -5.01 -23.38
CA GLY A 177 0.69 -4.55 -22.67
C GLY A 177 0.96 -3.50 -21.61
N GLU A 178 1.99 -3.69 -20.79
CA GLU A 178 2.40 -2.73 -19.76
C GLU A 178 2.83 -1.40 -20.37
N VAL A 179 3.52 -1.46 -21.50
CA VAL A 179 3.92 -0.26 -22.26
C VAL A 179 2.68 0.49 -22.78
N PHE A 180 1.67 -0.22 -23.27
CA PHE A 180 0.40 0.41 -23.69
C PHE A 180 -0.33 1.04 -22.51
N GLY A 181 -0.36 0.39 -21.33
CA GLY A 181 -0.91 0.95 -20.10
C GLY A 181 -0.24 2.26 -19.69
N ILE A 182 1.10 2.30 -19.71
CA ILE A 182 1.89 3.51 -19.42
C ILE A 182 1.65 4.60 -20.47
N ILE A 183 1.57 4.26 -21.75
CA ILE A 183 1.27 5.24 -22.82
C ILE A 183 -0.14 5.81 -22.64
N ALA A 184 -1.14 4.99 -22.34
CA ALA A 184 -2.50 5.44 -22.05
C ALA A 184 -2.53 6.37 -20.84
N ALA A 185 -1.83 6.04 -19.75
CA ALA A 185 -1.66 6.91 -18.59
C ALA A 185 -1.00 8.24 -18.97
N LEU A 186 0.04 8.23 -19.82
CA LEU A 186 0.68 9.45 -20.32
C LEU A 186 -0.30 10.33 -21.12
N ILE A 187 -1.12 9.73 -21.98
CA ILE A 187 -2.12 10.44 -22.77
C ILE A 187 -3.15 11.10 -21.84
N ILE A 188 -3.66 10.37 -20.84
CA ILE A 188 -4.61 10.91 -19.85
C ILE A 188 -3.96 12.07 -19.07
N LEU A 189 -2.73 11.91 -18.58
CA LEU A 189 -1.99 12.96 -17.90
C LEU A 189 -1.78 14.18 -18.80
N ALA A 190 -1.46 13.98 -20.08
CA ALA A 190 -1.26 15.06 -21.04
C ALA A 190 -2.57 15.83 -21.31
N ILE A 191 -3.72 15.15 -21.35
CA ILE A 191 -5.05 15.75 -21.46
C ILE A 191 -5.37 16.58 -20.22
N VAL A 192 -5.18 16.01 -19.04
CA VAL A 192 -5.46 16.65 -17.73
C VAL A 192 -4.59 17.88 -17.53
N PHE A 193 -3.29 17.74 -17.73
CA PHE A 193 -2.36 18.84 -17.56
C PHE A 193 -2.28 19.78 -18.77
N ARG A 194 -2.86 19.40 -19.91
CA ARG A 194 -2.78 20.14 -21.18
C ARG A 194 -1.33 20.51 -21.57
N SER A 195 -0.40 19.64 -21.20
CA SER A 195 1.03 19.81 -21.46
C SER A 195 1.77 18.49 -21.22
N LEU A 196 2.70 18.12 -22.09
CA LEU A 196 3.50 16.90 -21.97
C LEU A 196 4.53 16.95 -20.82
N ILE A 197 5.17 18.10 -20.60
CA ILE A 197 6.23 18.21 -19.57
C ILE A 197 5.73 17.78 -18.18
N PRO A 198 4.63 18.34 -17.62
CA PRO A 198 4.12 17.86 -16.35
C PRO A 198 3.54 16.46 -16.41
N ALA A 199 3.13 15.95 -17.59
CA ALA A 199 2.62 14.60 -17.74
C ALA A 199 3.72 13.52 -17.58
N PHE A 200 4.94 13.80 -18.01
CA PHE A 200 6.06 12.88 -17.87
C PHE A 200 6.57 12.71 -16.43
N ILE A 201 6.40 13.71 -15.57
CA ILE A 201 6.98 13.70 -14.20
C ILE A 201 6.46 12.53 -13.36
N PRO A 202 5.13 12.31 -13.22
CA PRO A 202 4.60 11.18 -12.47
C PRO A 202 5.10 9.84 -12.97
N ILE A 203 5.20 9.68 -14.30
CA ILE A 203 5.67 8.43 -14.91
C ILE A 203 7.15 8.18 -14.58
N VAL A 204 8.01 9.19 -14.74
CA VAL A 204 9.44 9.06 -14.41
C VAL A 204 9.64 8.72 -12.94
N THR A 205 8.89 9.38 -12.04
CA THR A 205 9.00 9.08 -10.60
C THR A 205 8.52 7.67 -10.28
N ALA A 206 7.44 7.21 -10.89
CA ALA A 206 6.93 5.85 -10.70
C ALA A 206 7.90 4.79 -11.24
N ILE A 207 8.44 4.98 -12.44
CA ILE A 207 9.42 4.05 -13.04
C ILE A 207 10.69 3.94 -12.16
N VAL A 208 11.20 5.05 -11.63
CA VAL A 208 12.36 5.00 -10.72
C VAL A 208 12.01 4.27 -9.43
N GLY A 209 10.84 4.52 -8.85
CA GLY A 209 10.38 3.83 -7.63
C GLY A 209 10.25 2.32 -7.83
N VAL A 210 9.56 1.92 -8.89
CA VAL A 210 9.37 0.52 -9.27
C VAL A 210 10.71 -0.14 -9.62
N GLY A 211 11.56 0.54 -10.40
CA GLY A 211 12.87 0.01 -10.76
C GLY A 211 13.75 -0.29 -9.55
N VAL A 212 13.80 0.63 -8.56
CA VAL A 212 14.53 0.36 -7.30
C VAL A 212 13.89 -0.79 -6.52
N SER A 213 12.55 -0.88 -6.48
CA SER A 213 11.85 -1.97 -5.79
C SER A 213 12.13 -3.32 -6.43
N MET A 214 12.02 -3.42 -7.77
CA MET A 214 12.26 -4.68 -8.49
C MET A 214 13.70 -5.17 -8.30
N LEU A 215 14.68 -4.28 -8.49
CA LEU A 215 16.09 -4.62 -8.27
C LEU A 215 16.37 -5.01 -6.81
N ALA A 216 15.67 -4.40 -5.85
CA ALA A 216 15.77 -4.79 -4.44
C ALA A 216 15.16 -6.18 -4.19
N LEU A 217 14.05 -6.53 -4.83
CA LEU A 217 13.45 -7.86 -4.74
C LEU A 217 14.37 -8.93 -5.34
N VAL A 218 14.98 -8.66 -6.51
CA VAL A 218 16.00 -9.57 -7.11
C VAL A 218 17.20 -9.76 -6.19
N ALA A 219 17.69 -8.68 -5.54
CA ALA A 219 18.80 -8.83 -4.59
C ALA A 219 18.39 -9.60 -3.31
N LEU A 220 17.13 -9.49 -2.87
CA LEU A 220 16.61 -10.19 -1.70
C LEU A 220 16.29 -11.66 -1.98
N SER A 221 15.91 -12.01 -3.24
CA SER A 221 15.61 -13.39 -3.60
C SER A 221 16.83 -14.32 -3.54
N ALA A 222 18.04 -13.77 -3.47
CA ALA A 222 19.25 -14.55 -3.18
C ALA A 222 19.28 -15.18 -1.76
N GLY A 223 18.39 -14.79 -0.85
CA GLY A 223 18.38 -15.28 0.53
C GLY A 223 17.00 -15.51 1.12
N VAL A 224 15.95 -15.23 0.36
CA VAL A 224 14.55 -15.42 0.77
C VAL A 224 13.76 -15.91 -0.44
N ASP A 225 13.00 -16.97 -0.29
CA ASP A 225 12.12 -17.47 -1.34
C ASP A 225 11.00 -16.48 -1.63
N ILE A 226 11.06 -15.85 -2.80
CA ILE A 226 10.09 -14.83 -3.23
C ILE A 226 9.33 -15.39 -4.42
N PRO A 227 7.99 -15.56 -4.31
CA PRO A 227 7.18 -16.00 -5.43
C PRO A 227 7.25 -15.04 -6.61
N SER A 228 7.34 -15.55 -7.83
CA SER A 228 7.46 -14.77 -9.08
C SER A 228 6.32 -13.77 -9.27
N VAL A 229 5.09 -14.13 -8.90
CA VAL A 229 3.89 -13.26 -8.90
C VAL A 229 4.11 -11.96 -8.11
N THR A 230 4.97 -12.00 -7.08
CA THR A 230 5.29 -10.82 -6.25
C THR A 230 5.87 -9.68 -7.06
N THR A 231 6.69 -9.98 -8.07
CA THR A 231 7.32 -8.97 -8.93
C THR A 231 6.29 -8.26 -9.78
N ALA A 232 5.38 -9.00 -10.40
CA ALA A 232 4.31 -8.45 -11.22
C ALA A 232 3.36 -7.56 -10.40
N LEU A 233 2.93 -8.05 -9.24
CA LEU A 233 2.10 -7.28 -8.31
C LEU A 233 2.80 -6.01 -7.81
N GLY A 234 4.08 -6.13 -7.46
CA GLY A 234 4.90 -5.00 -7.06
C GLY A 234 5.03 -3.95 -8.16
N ALA A 235 5.29 -4.37 -9.40
CA ALA A 235 5.37 -3.49 -10.55
C ALA A 235 4.02 -2.80 -10.83
N MET A 236 2.94 -3.58 -10.88
CA MET A 236 1.59 -3.10 -11.12
C MET A 236 1.13 -2.07 -10.08
N LEU A 237 1.29 -2.39 -8.78
CA LEU A 237 0.93 -1.50 -7.69
C LEU A 237 1.86 -0.29 -7.61
N GLY A 238 3.16 -0.49 -7.77
CA GLY A 238 4.14 0.57 -7.73
C GLY A 238 3.93 1.61 -8.84
N LEU A 239 3.60 1.17 -10.05
CA LEU A 239 3.26 2.06 -11.16
C LEU A 239 1.94 2.80 -10.90
N ALA A 240 0.86 2.07 -10.57
CA ALA A 240 -0.46 2.66 -10.36
C ALA A 240 -0.44 3.71 -9.24
N VAL A 241 0.06 3.32 -8.05
CA VAL A 241 0.11 4.16 -6.86
C VAL A 241 1.16 5.29 -7.01
N GLY A 242 2.32 4.98 -7.61
CA GLY A 242 3.39 5.96 -7.82
C GLY A 242 2.98 7.10 -8.75
N ILE A 243 2.28 6.79 -9.86
CA ILE A 243 1.75 7.80 -10.79
C ILE A 243 0.67 8.62 -10.11
N ASP A 244 -0.22 7.97 -9.36
CA ASP A 244 -1.35 8.63 -8.70
C ASP A 244 -0.90 9.61 -7.61
N TYR A 245 -0.02 9.19 -6.70
CA TYR A 245 0.51 10.06 -5.64
C TYR A 245 1.27 11.27 -6.21
N ALA A 246 2.05 11.05 -7.27
CA ALA A 246 2.71 12.13 -7.97
C ALA A 246 1.72 13.08 -8.65
N LEU A 247 0.62 12.56 -9.23
CA LEU A 247 -0.45 13.37 -9.81
C LEU A 247 -1.08 14.30 -8.76
N PHE A 248 -1.41 13.78 -7.56
CA PHE A 248 -2.04 14.60 -6.51
C PHE A 248 -1.15 15.76 -6.07
N ILE A 249 0.12 15.50 -5.77
CA ILE A 249 1.05 16.55 -5.35
C ILE A 249 1.29 17.56 -6.49
N LEU A 250 1.51 17.07 -7.70
CA LEU A 250 1.79 17.91 -8.87
C LEU A 250 0.59 18.75 -9.30
N SER A 251 -0.63 18.21 -9.23
CA SER A 251 -1.85 18.97 -9.56
C SER A 251 -2.03 20.13 -8.58
N ARG A 252 -1.84 19.89 -7.28
CA ARG A 252 -1.93 20.91 -6.24
C ARG A 252 -0.90 22.01 -6.43
N HIS A 253 0.35 21.63 -6.72
CA HIS A 253 1.41 22.58 -7.07
C HIS A 253 1.02 23.46 -8.26
N ARG A 254 0.50 22.89 -9.33
CA ARG A 254 0.08 23.63 -10.51
C ARG A 254 -1.11 24.56 -10.27
N ASP A 255 -2.05 24.14 -9.41
CA ASP A 255 -3.18 25.00 -9.02
C ASP A 255 -2.69 26.23 -8.25
N GLN A 256 -1.73 26.07 -7.35
CA GLN A 256 -1.12 27.17 -6.61
C GLN A 256 -0.28 28.09 -7.52
N LEU A 257 0.49 27.51 -8.45
CA LEU A 257 1.17 28.28 -9.48
C LEU A 257 0.18 29.07 -10.37
N ALA A 258 -1.02 28.52 -10.62
CA ALA A 258 -2.07 29.20 -11.37
C ALA A 258 -2.69 30.36 -10.58
N GLN A 259 -2.63 30.33 -9.25
CA GLN A 259 -3.05 31.39 -8.34
C GLN A 259 -1.99 32.48 -8.15
N GLY A 260 -0.77 32.26 -8.66
CA GLY A 260 0.31 33.25 -8.62
C GLY A 260 1.41 32.98 -7.60
N ASP A 261 1.30 31.91 -6.83
CA ASP A 261 2.32 31.55 -5.83
C ASP A 261 3.71 31.39 -6.46
N ASP A 262 4.76 31.67 -5.65
CA ASP A 262 6.14 31.35 -6.00
C ASP A 262 6.38 29.84 -6.12
N VAL A 263 7.33 29.44 -6.96
CA VAL A 263 7.63 28.02 -7.21
C VAL A 263 8.02 27.27 -5.94
N HIS A 264 8.93 27.82 -5.13
CA HIS A 264 9.42 27.16 -3.93
C HIS A 264 8.34 27.10 -2.84
N GLU A 265 7.58 28.15 -2.69
CA GLU A 265 6.48 28.21 -1.74
C GLU A 265 5.37 27.24 -2.12
N SER A 266 5.00 27.19 -3.39
CA SER A 266 4.01 26.25 -3.92
C SER A 266 4.45 24.78 -3.74
N ILE A 267 5.75 24.44 -3.90
CA ILE A 267 6.27 23.11 -3.59
C ILE A 267 6.07 22.77 -2.11
N GLY A 268 6.45 23.69 -1.21
CA GLY A 268 6.24 23.51 0.23
C GLY A 268 4.77 23.32 0.61
N LYS A 269 3.88 24.19 0.09
CA LYS A 269 2.43 24.12 0.32
C LYS A 269 1.81 22.83 -0.21
N SER A 270 2.21 22.38 -1.41
CA SER A 270 1.68 21.15 -2.01
C SER A 270 2.08 19.91 -1.22
N LEU A 271 3.32 19.84 -0.71
CA LEU A 271 3.74 18.74 0.17
C LEU A 271 3.03 18.79 1.54
N ALA A 272 2.83 19.97 2.10
CA ALA A 272 2.16 20.10 3.39
C ALA A 272 0.69 19.69 3.35
N THR A 273 0.00 19.86 2.23
CA THR A 273 -1.41 19.52 2.03
C THR A 273 -1.57 18.13 1.38
N SER A 274 -1.29 18.02 0.08
CA SER A 274 -1.43 16.74 -0.65
C SER A 274 -0.43 15.68 -0.19
N GLY A 275 0.80 16.07 0.22
CA GLY A 275 1.79 15.13 0.74
C GLY A 275 1.38 14.49 2.07
N SER A 276 0.67 15.21 2.96
CA SER A 276 0.14 14.63 4.20
C SER A 276 -0.93 13.57 3.90
N ALA A 277 -1.80 13.84 2.95
CA ALA A 277 -2.81 12.89 2.50
C ALA A 277 -2.18 11.67 1.80
N VAL A 278 -1.13 11.86 1.00
CA VAL A 278 -0.35 10.75 0.37
C VAL A 278 0.32 9.86 1.42
N ILE A 279 0.86 10.43 2.50
CA ILE A 279 1.43 9.61 3.60
C ILE A 279 0.34 8.77 4.26
N PHE A 280 -0.80 9.38 4.56
CA PHE A 280 -1.92 8.66 5.17
C PHE A 280 -2.43 7.56 4.25
N ALA A 281 -2.62 7.89 2.99
CA ALA A 281 -3.01 7.00 1.92
C ALA A 281 -2.04 5.81 1.78
N GLY A 282 -0.76 6.08 1.61
CA GLY A 282 0.26 5.03 1.53
C GLY A 282 0.31 4.15 2.78
N LEU A 283 0.14 4.74 3.97
CA LEU A 283 0.11 3.98 5.22
C LEU A 283 -1.10 3.02 5.28
N THR A 284 -2.28 3.42 4.80
CA THR A 284 -3.45 2.54 4.75
C THR A 284 -3.24 1.36 3.81
N VAL A 285 -2.64 1.58 2.64
CA VAL A 285 -2.27 0.51 1.69
C VAL A 285 -1.24 -0.43 2.30
N ILE A 286 -0.18 0.12 2.91
CA ILE A 286 0.88 -0.67 3.57
C ILE A 286 0.29 -1.56 4.67
N ILE A 287 -0.57 -1.02 5.55
CA ILE A 287 -1.19 -1.79 6.63
C ILE A 287 -2.10 -2.90 6.07
N ALA A 288 -2.85 -2.63 5.01
CA ALA A 288 -3.71 -3.62 4.38
C ALA A 288 -2.91 -4.76 3.76
N LEU A 289 -1.82 -4.44 3.04
CA LEU A 289 -0.94 -5.44 2.42
C LEU A 289 -0.16 -6.25 3.45
N VAL A 290 0.40 -5.62 4.48
CA VAL A 290 1.03 -6.33 5.61
C VAL A 290 -0.01 -7.17 6.36
N GLY A 291 -1.28 -6.74 6.38
CA GLY A 291 -2.39 -7.49 6.97
C GLY A 291 -2.63 -8.87 6.36
N LEU A 292 -2.08 -9.17 5.18
CA LEU A 292 -2.08 -10.51 4.58
C LEU A 292 -1.43 -11.57 5.49
N PHE A 293 -0.55 -11.15 6.40
CA PHE A 293 -0.01 -12.00 7.47
C PHE A 293 -1.10 -12.71 8.31
N ILE A 294 -2.31 -12.11 8.42
CA ILE A 294 -3.43 -12.67 9.20
C ILE A 294 -3.95 -13.98 8.60
N THR A 295 -3.74 -14.20 7.31
CA THR A 295 -4.14 -15.44 6.64
C THR A 295 -3.35 -16.66 7.14
N GLY A 296 -2.18 -16.45 7.76
CA GLY A 296 -1.29 -17.52 8.20
C GLY A 296 -0.62 -18.29 7.06
N ILE A 297 -0.64 -17.75 5.84
CA ILE A 297 -0.10 -18.34 4.63
C ILE A 297 1.23 -17.65 4.29
N PRO A 298 2.39 -18.34 4.33
CA PRO A 298 3.70 -17.72 4.20
C PRO A 298 3.89 -16.97 2.89
N PHE A 299 3.55 -17.55 1.73
CA PHE A 299 3.73 -16.90 0.44
C PHE A 299 2.91 -15.61 0.30
N LEU A 300 1.67 -15.56 0.82
CA LEU A 300 0.87 -14.33 0.86
C LEU A 300 1.50 -13.27 1.76
N THR A 301 2.13 -13.70 2.86
CA THR A 301 2.84 -12.78 3.76
C THR A 301 4.03 -12.14 3.04
N VAL A 302 4.85 -12.94 2.33
CA VAL A 302 5.98 -12.45 1.54
C VAL A 302 5.51 -11.49 0.45
N MET A 303 4.49 -11.88 -0.32
CA MET A 303 3.88 -11.04 -1.36
C MET A 303 3.36 -9.73 -0.79
N GLY A 304 2.63 -9.79 0.34
CA GLY A 304 2.07 -8.62 0.99
C GLY A 304 3.14 -7.65 1.51
N VAL A 305 4.18 -8.16 2.14
CA VAL A 305 5.31 -7.35 2.65
C VAL A 305 6.10 -6.72 1.50
N ALA A 306 6.38 -7.47 0.44
CA ALA A 306 7.09 -6.97 -0.74
C ALA A 306 6.29 -5.88 -1.48
N ALA A 307 4.99 -6.09 -1.68
CA ALA A 307 4.09 -5.09 -2.24
C ALA A 307 3.99 -3.84 -1.35
N ALA A 308 3.89 -4.02 -0.02
CA ALA A 308 3.89 -2.92 0.94
C ALA A 308 5.21 -2.13 0.90
N ALA A 309 6.36 -2.80 0.76
CA ALA A 309 7.66 -2.14 0.62
C ALA A 309 7.73 -1.31 -0.68
N THR A 310 7.20 -1.83 -1.79
CA THR A 310 7.10 -1.11 -3.07
C THR A 310 6.23 0.14 -2.95
N VAL A 311 5.07 0.04 -2.29
CA VAL A 311 4.21 1.20 -2.02
C VAL A 311 4.91 2.20 -1.10
N ALA A 312 5.58 1.75 -0.04
CA ALA A 312 6.34 2.62 0.85
C ALA A 312 7.43 3.40 0.10
N LEU A 313 8.15 2.73 -0.79
CA LEU A 313 9.16 3.36 -1.64
C LEU A 313 8.54 4.37 -2.60
N SER A 314 7.38 4.07 -3.21
CA SER A 314 6.63 4.99 -4.07
C SER A 314 6.22 6.27 -3.31
N VAL A 315 5.79 6.15 -2.05
CA VAL A 315 5.52 7.31 -1.17
C VAL A 315 6.79 8.14 -0.94
N VAL A 316 7.91 7.49 -0.63
CA VAL A 316 9.20 8.19 -0.40
C VAL A 316 9.67 8.91 -1.67
N VAL A 317 9.54 8.30 -2.84
CA VAL A 317 9.82 8.93 -4.14
C VAL A 317 8.93 10.15 -4.37
N ALA A 318 7.63 10.03 -4.13
CA ALA A 318 6.66 11.13 -4.27
C ALA A 318 6.95 12.31 -3.32
N LEU A 319 7.51 12.05 -2.14
CA LEU A 319 7.83 13.08 -1.15
C LEU A 319 9.24 13.68 -1.31
N THR A 320 10.12 13.04 -2.05
CA THR A 320 11.52 13.47 -2.18
C THR A 320 11.93 13.79 -3.61
N MET A 321 11.85 12.85 -4.54
CA MET A 321 12.26 13.01 -5.93
C MET A 321 11.30 13.94 -6.69
N LEU A 322 10.00 13.78 -6.52
CA LEU A 322 9.01 14.63 -7.19
C LEU A 322 9.19 16.13 -6.88
N PRO A 323 9.29 16.58 -5.60
CA PRO A 323 9.56 18.00 -5.31
C PRO A 323 10.89 18.50 -5.87
N ALA A 324 11.90 17.63 -5.92
CA ALA A 324 13.18 17.97 -6.56
C ALA A 324 13.02 18.22 -8.06
N LEU A 325 12.29 17.36 -8.78
CA LEU A 325 11.96 17.53 -10.20
C LEU A 325 11.10 18.79 -10.43
N MET A 326 10.11 19.04 -9.55
CA MET A 326 9.31 20.27 -9.59
C MET A 326 10.21 21.52 -9.45
N GLY A 327 11.20 21.48 -8.55
CA GLY A 327 12.19 22.54 -8.38
C GLY A 327 13.14 22.72 -9.58
N ILE A 328 13.46 21.66 -10.32
CA ILE A 328 14.28 21.72 -11.56
C ILE A 328 13.48 22.38 -12.69
N LEU A 329 12.23 21.99 -12.87
CA LEU A 329 11.38 22.47 -13.95
C LEU A 329 10.80 23.87 -13.67
N GLY A 330 10.59 24.20 -12.40
CA GLY A 330 10.20 25.53 -11.94
C GLY A 330 9.02 26.13 -12.71
N GLU A 331 9.19 27.36 -13.24
CA GLU A 331 8.16 28.09 -14.00
C GLU A 331 7.62 27.36 -15.26
N ARG A 332 8.31 26.31 -15.74
CA ARG A 332 7.81 25.52 -16.88
C ARG A 332 6.55 24.74 -16.52
N LEU A 333 6.30 24.50 -15.23
CA LEU A 333 5.11 23.79 -14.72
C LEU A 333 3.87 24.70 -14.63
N ARG A 334 4.06 26.03 -14.58
CA ARG A 334 2.96 27.00 -14.58
C ARG A 334 2.13 26.88 -15.85
N PRO A 335 0.79 26.87 -15.77
CA PRO A 335 -0.08 26.78 -16.95
C PRO A 335 0.25 27.86 -18.00
N ARG A 336 0.39 27.44 -19.26
CA ARG A 336 0.83 28.34 -20.34
C ARG A 336 0.01 29.63 -20.44
N ARG A 337 -1.30 29.55 -20.18
CA ARG A 337 -2.19 30.73 -20.19
C ARG A 337 -1.82 31.72 -19.10
N ILE A 338 -1.61 31.24 -17.88
CA ILE A 338 -1.26 32.05 -16.71
C ILE A 338 0.12 32.71 -16.92
N ARG A 339 1.10 31.92 -17.40
CA ARG A 339 2.45 32.44 -17.69
C ARG A 339 2.43 33.53 -18.73
N ARG A 340 1.57 33.48 -19.75
CA ARG A 340 1.39 34.55 -20.73
C ARG A 340 0.76 35.78 -20.09
N LEU A 341 -0.32 35.60 -19.29
CA LEU A 341 -0.99 36.71 -18.61
C LEU A 341 -0.04 37.45 -17.64
N MET A 342 0.79 36.74 -16.90
CA MET A 342 1.79 37.36 -16.03
C MET A 342 2.89 38.08 -16.82
N ALA A 343 3.31 37.53 -17.96
CA ALA A 343 4.28 38.18 -18.83
C ALA A 343 3.73 39.51 -19.47
N GLU A 344 2.41 39.58 -19.71
CA GLU A 344 1.72 40.73 -20.25
C GLU A 344 1.45 41.83 -19.17
N ASN A 345 1.44 41.46 -17.86
CA ASN A 345 1.07 42.32 -16.75
C ASN A 345 2.22 42.49 -15.72
N ASP A 346 3.46 42.61 -16.14
CA ASP A 346 4.64 42.80 -15.29
C ASP A 346 4.76 41.85 -14.10
N GLY A 347 4.35 40.61 -14.31
CA GLY A 347 4.44 39.56 -13.28
C GLY A 347 3.23 39.45 -12.34
N ALA A 348 2.25 40.37 -12.44
CA ALA A 348 1.02 40.29 -11.66
C ALA A 348 -0.12 39.54 -12.38
N LEU A 349 -0.96 38.89 -11.63
CA LEU A 349 -2.22 38.35 -12.17
C LEU A 349 -3.26 39.48 -12.23
N PRO A 350 -4.02 39.63 -13.34
CA PRO A 350 -5.13 40.57 -13.38
C PRO A 350 -6.18 40.19 -12.34
N GLU A 351 -6.75 41.18 -11.66
CA GLU A 351 -7.83 40.98 -10.71
C GLU A 351 -8.97 40.12 -11.34
N PRO A 352 -9.53 39.16 -10.61
CA PRO A 352 -10.63 38.37 -11.14
C PRO A 352 -11.81 39.27 -11.50
N ASP A 353 -12.22 39.27 -12.78
CA ASP A 353 -13.41 40.01 -13.23
C ASP A 353 -14.65 39.43 -12.51
N PRO A 354 -15.31 40.21 -11.63
CA PRO A 354 -16.48 39.73 -10.87
C PRO A 354 -17.69 39.42 -11.75
N ALA A 355 -17.65 39.82 -13.04
CA ALA A 355 -18.71 39.50 -14.01
C ALA A 355 -18.55 38.13 -14.69
N GLN A 356 -17.43 37.44 -14.52
CA GLN A 356 -17.24 36.11 -15.09
C GLN A 356 -18.01 35.06 -14.29
N ARG A 357 -19.17 34.66 -14.82
CA ARG A 357 -19.97 33.56 -14.28
C ARG A 357 -19.16 32.26 -14.27
N PRO A 358 -19.17 31.49 -13.16
CA PRO A 358 -18.47 30.22 -13.08
C PRO A 358 -18.96 29.31 -14.22
N ARG A 359 -18.02 28.79 -15.02
CA ARG A 359 -18.32 27.87 -16.11
C ARG A 359 -19.08 26.66 -15.57
N ARG A 360 -20.12 26.22 -16.28
CA ARG A 360 -20.83 24.98 -15.98
C ARG A 360 -19.81 23.83 -16.02
N SER A 361 -19.49 23.25 -14.84
CA SER A 361 -18.63 22.06 -14.77
C SER A 361 -19.52 20.82 -14.80
N PHE A 362 -19.06 19.76 -15.49
CA PHE A 362 -19.75 18.46 -15.52
C PHE A 362 -19.98 17.95 -14.09
N GLY A 363 -18.95 18.00 -13.22
CA GLY A 363 -19.04 17.56 -11.83
C GLY A 363 -20.15 18.25 -11.04
N ARG A 364 -20.37 19.55 -11.26
CA ARG A 364 -21.47 20.28 -10.60
C ARG A 364 -22.85 19.80 -11.05
N THR A 365 -22.99 19.53 -12.35
CA THR A 365 -24.26 19.01 -12.89
C THR A 365 -24.53 17.61 -12.37
N TRP A 366 -23.48 16.76 -12.32
CA TRP A 366 -23.57 15.40 -11.84
C TRP A 366 -23.94 15.33 -10.37
N VAL A 367 -23.22 16.01 -9.49
CA VAL A 367 -23.51 15.98 -8.04
C VAL A 367 -24.92 16.51 -7.72
N ARG A 368 -25.40 17.52 -8.44
CA ARG A 368 -26.77 17.99 -8.30
C ARG A 368 -27.81 16.97 -8.72
N LEU A 369 -27.55 16.22 -9.80
CA LEU A 369 -28.43 15.15 -10.23
C LEU A 369 -28.53 14.07 -9.17
N VAL A 370 -27.39 13.59 -8.69
CA VAL A 370 -27.25 12.52 -7.70
C VAL A 370 -27.88 12.90 -6.35
N THR A 371 -27.68 14.14 -5.90
CA THR A 371 -28.21 14.62 -4.60
C THR A 371 -29.65 15.12 -4.66
N LYS A 372 -30.25 15.20 -5.86
CA LYS A 372 -31.66 15.62 -6.03
C LYS A 372 -32.64 14.58 -5.48
N MET A 373 -32.34 13.29 -5.75
CA MET A 373 -33.16 12.14 -5.31
C MET A 373 -32.23 11.07 -4.70
N PRO A 374 -31.64 11.33 -3.53
CA PRO A 374 -30.53 10.49 -3.00
C PRO A 374 -30.96 9.04 -2.76
N ALA A 375 -32.17 8.80 -2.24
CA ALA A 375 -32.67 7.43 -2.00
C ALA A 375 -32.81 6.62 -3.30
N LEU A 376 -33.30 7.24 -4.38
CA LEU A 376 -33.42 6.58 -5.69
C LEU A 376 -32.02 6.29 -6.27
N THR A 377 -31.08 7.20 -6.11
CA THR A 377 -29.71 7.02 -6.56
C THR A 377 -29.05 5.86 -5.82
N ILE A 378 -29.20 5.79 -4.49
CA ILE A 378 -28.70 4.68 -3.69
C ILE A 378 -29.31 3.36 -4.13
N LEU A 379 -30.63 3.32 -4.32
CA LEU A 379 -31.32 2.12 -4.79
C LEU A 379 -30.83 1.66 -6.16
N ALA A 380 -30.62 2.59 -7.10
CA ALA A 380 -30.10 2.28 -8.42
C ALA A 380 -28.67 1.71 -8.36
N VAL A 381 -27.83 2.26 -7.49
CA VAL A 381 -26.46 1.74 -7.27
C VAL A 381 -26.52 0.33 -6.66
N VAL A 382 -27.35 0.11 -5.63
CA VAL A 382 -27.50 -1.21 -5.00
C VAL A 382 -27.98 -2.26 -5.99
N ILE A 383 -28.99 -1.92 -6.81
CA ILE A 383 -29.49 -2.84 -7.84
C ILE A 383 -28.43 -3.09 -8.93
N GLY A 384 -27.74 -2.04 -9.40
CA GLY A 384 -26.72 -2.18 -10.44
C GLY A 384 -25.52 -3.01 -9.98
N VAL A 385 -25.00 -2.71 -8.81
CA VAL A 385 -23.89 -3.50 -8.21
C VAL A 385 -24.35 -4.91 -7.84
N GLY A 386 -25.57 -5.04 -7.30
CA GLY A 386 -26.15 -6.35 -7.00
C GLY A 386 -26.29 -7.23 -8.24
N ALA A 387 -26.68 -6.66 -9.37
CA ALA A 387 -26.72 -7.39 -10.65
C ALA A 387 -25.31 -7.84 -11.12
N LEU A 388 -24.30 -6.98 -10.97
CA LEU A 388 -22.92 -7.33 -11.29
C LEU A 388 -22.35 -8.40 -10.33
N ALA A 389 -22.86 -8.48 -9.11
CA ALA A 389 -22.39 -9.43 -8.11
C ALA A 389 -23.02 -10.85 -8.24
N ILE A 390 -24.11 -11.00 -9.02
CA ILE A 390 -24.79 -12.32 -9.17
C ILE A 390 -23.82 -13.43 -9.59
N PRO A 391 -22.89 -13.23 -10.54
CA PRO A 391 -22.00 -14.29 -11.01
C PRO A 391 -20.95 -14.75 -9.98
N ILE A 392 -20.78 -14.04 -8.86
CA ILE A 392 -19.84 -14.47 -7.80
C ILE A 392 -20.13 -15.90 -7.31
N LYS A 393 -21.39 -16.31 -7.34
CA LYS A 393 -21.80 -17.67 -6.90
C LYS A 393 -21.20 -18.80 -7.76
N ASP A 394 -20.82 -18.46 -9.00
CA ASP A 394 -20.24 -19.38 -9.96
C ASP A 394 -18.71 -19.18 -10.10
N LEU A 395 -18.11 -18.35 -9.26
CA LEU A 395 -16.67 -18.10 -9.24
C LEU A 395 -15.95 -19.30 -8.65
N GLU A 396 -15.31 -20.07 -9.50
CA GLU A 396 -14.48 -21.19 -9.13
C GLU A 396 -13.05 -20.76 -8.86
N LEU A 397 -12.46 -21.32 -7.81
CA LEU A 397 -11.10 -21.00 -7.39
C LEU A 397 -10.24 -22.27 -7.48
N ALA A 398 -9.08 -22.17 -8.14
CA ALA A 398 -8.10 -23.23 -8.20
C ALA A 398 -6.67 -22.66 -8.27
N LEU A 399 -5.66 -23.48 -8.06
CA LEU A 399 -4.31 -23.14 -8.50
C LEU A 399 -4.22 -23.33 -10.01
N PRO A 400 -3.46 -22.49 -10.74
CA PRO A 400 -3.25 -22.67 -12.17
C PRO A 400 -2.49 -23.98 -12.43
N ASP A 401 -2.91 -24.69 -13.46
CA ASP A 401 -2.22 -25.83 -14.05
C ASP A 401 -1.75 -25.50 -15.48
N LEU A 402 -1.10 -26.44 -16.17
CA LEU A 402 -0.64 -26.24 -17.54
C LEU A 402 -1.78 -26.03 -18.54
N GLY A 403 -3.00 -26.51 -18.22
CA GLY A 403 -4.21 -26.26 -18.99
C GLY A 403 -4.68 -24.79 -18.98
N THR A 404 -4.11 -23.96 -18.11
CA THR A 404 -4.40 -22.52 -18.06
C THR A 404 -3.39 -21.67 -18.86
N GLU A 405 -2.33 -22.28 -19.42
CA GLU A 405 -1.37 -21.61 -20.28
C GLU A 405 -2.00 -21.19 -21.63
N PRO A 406 -1.44 -20.17 -22.32
CA PRO A 406 -1.98 -19.72 -23.61
C PRO A 406 -1.97 -20.83 -24.67
N VAL A 407 -3.02 -20.86 -25.48
CA VAL A 407 -3.14 -21.80 -26.61
C VAL A 407 -1.96 -21.61 -27.60
N GLY A 408 -1.33 -22.72 -28.00
CA GLY A 408 -0.18 -22.71 -28.90
C GLY A 408 1.17 -22.58 -28.18
N THR A 409 1.21 -22.73 -26.86
CA THR A 409 2.45 -22.99 -26.10
C THR A 409 2.65 -24.50 -25.94
N ASP A 410 3.90 -24.98 -25.90
CA ASP A 410 4.21 -26.40 -25.73
C ASP A 410 3.53 -27.00 -24.50
N ALA A 411 3.52 -26.24 -23.40
CA ALA A 411 2.89 -26.64 -22.16
C ALA A 411 1.37 -26.91 -22.32
N ARG A 412 0.68 -26.03 -23.03
CA ARG A 412 -0.75 -26.14 -23.29
C ARG A 412 -1.04 -27.25 -24.30
N ASP A 413 -0.33 -27.26 -25.40
CA ASP A 413 -0.56 -28.22 -26.47
C ASP A 413 -0.31 -29.66 -25.98
N THR A 414 0.72 -29.87 -25.15
CA THR A 414 0.98 -31.17 -24.51
C THR A 414 -0.12 -31.51 -23.48
N TYR A 415 -0.62 -30.55 -22.68
CA TYR A 415 -1.71 -30.79 -21.72
C TYR A 415 -2.99 -31.21 -22.43
N ASP A 416 -3.34 -30.54 -23.54
CA ASP A 416 -4.51 -30.86 -24.33
C ASP A 416 -4.37 -32.25 -25.00
N LEU A 417 -3.17 -32.56 -25.51
CA LEU A 417 -2.85 -33.87 -26.10
C LEU A 417 -2.98 -35.01 -25.08
N VAL A 418 -2.43 -34.82 -23.86
CA VAL A 418 -2.60 -35.79 -22.76
C VAL A 418 -4.07 -36.02 -22.41
N SER A 419 -4.84 -34.91 -22.36
CA SER A 419 -6.28 -34.98 -22.08
C SER A 419 -7.04 -35.73 -23.17
N GLU A 420 -6.65 -35.59 -24.45
CA GLU A 420 -7.31 -36.21 -25.61
C GLU A 420 -6.96 -37.69 -25.74
N GLU A 421 -5.69 -38.04 -25.63
CA GLU A 421 -5.19 -39.40 -25.87
C GLU A 421 -5.33 -40.31 -24.65
N PHE A 422 -5.01 -39.80 -23.44
CA PHE A 422 -5.02 -40.59 -22.21
C PHE A 422 -6.23 -40.31 -21.32
N GLY A 423 -6.74 -39.10 -21.37
CA GLY A 423 -7.82 -38.59 -20.55
C GLY A 423 -7.38 -37.49 -19.55
N PRO A 424 -8.32 -36.67 -19.07
CA PRO A 424 -7.98 -35.44 -18.29
C PRO A 424 -7.30 -35.73 -16.95
N GLY A 425 -7.53 -36.88 -16.35
CA GLY A 425 -6.97 -37.31 -15.05
C GLY A 425 -5.45 -37.46 -15.06
N TYR A 426 -4.86 -37.80 -16.22
CA TYR A 426 -3.40 -37.96 -16.34
C TYR A 426 -2.62 -36.64 -16.21
N ASN A 427 -3.30 -35.49 -16.34
CA ASN A 427 -2.72 -34.16 -16.06
C ASN A 427 -2.69 -33.83 -14.56
N GLY A 428 -3.29 -34.65 -13.71
CA GLY A 428 -3.38 -34.42 -12.28
C GLY A 428 -3.35 -35.64 -11.41
N PRO A 429 -2.33 -36.52 -11.52
CA PRO A 429 -2.23 -37.73 -10.72
C PRO A 429 -2.20 -37.36 -9.22
N LEU A 430 -2.85 -38.20 -8.41
CA LEU A 430 -2.82 -38.13 -6.96
C LEU A 430 -1.81 -39.15 -6.44
N LEU A 431 -1.12 -38.83 -5.37
CA LEU A 431 -0.16 -39.71 -4.71
C LEU A 431 -0.69 -40.03 -3.31
N VAL A 432 -0.94 -41.34 -3.06
CA VAL A 432 -1.24 -41.79 -1.70
C VAL A 432 0.03 -42.40 -1.12
N THR A 433 0.48 -41.85 0.01
CA THR A 433 1.68 -42.35 0.70
C THR A 433 1.33 -42.91 2.06
N ALA A 434 2.02 -43.98 2.48
CA ALA A 434 1.80 -44.64 3.77
C ALA A 434 3.12 -45.10 4.39
N ASP A 435 3.27 -44.93 5.70
CA ASP A 435 4.38 -45.53 6.46
C ASP A 435 4.08 -47.01 6.75
N ILE A 436 4.87 -47.89 6.17
CA ILE A 436 4.73 -49.34 6.23
C ILE A 436 5.83 -50.01 7.06
N ILE A 437 6.62 -49.25 7.83
CA ILE A 437 7.78 -49.74 8.59
C ILE A 437 7.43 -50.85 9.59
N ASN A 438 6.18 -50.91 10.02
CA ASN A 438 5.72 -51.90 11.00
C ASN A 438 5.23 -53.22 10.37
N THR A 439 5.11 -53.26 9.04
CA THR A 439 4.64 -54.49 8.35
C THR A 439 5.76 -55.50 8.13
N THR A 440 5.41 -56.76 8.10
CA THR A 440 6.30 -57.88 7.73
C THR A 440 6.11 -58.32 6.28
N ASP A 441 5.11 -57.79 5.59
CA ASP A 441 4.78 -58.07 4.21
C ASP A 441 4.50 -56.75 3.45
N PRO A 442 5.53 -56.03 3.08
CA PRO A 442 5.38 -54.75 2.38
C PRO A 442 4.63 -54.82 1.06
N LEU A 443 4.85 -55.87 0.28
CA LEU A 443 4.19 -56.03 -1.02
C LEU A 443 2.71 -56.38 -0.85
N GLY A 444 2.36 -57.30 0.08
CA GLY A 444 0.98 -57.65 0.33
C GLY A 444 0.13 -56.49 0.84
N VAL A 445 0.71 -55.62 1.68
CA VAL A 445 0.05 -54.38 2.16
C VAL A 445 -0.17 -53.40 1.01
N VAL A 446 0.79 -53.26 0.10
CA VAL A 446 0.66 -52.37 -1.06
C VAL A 446 -0.40 -52.88 -2.02
N GLU A 447 -0.45 -54.19 -2.29
CA GLU A 447 -1.48 -54.81 -3.14
C GLU A 447 -2.90 -54.66 -2.54
N GLU A 448 -3.05 -54.77 -1.21
CA GLU A 448 -4.34 -54.59 -0.53
C GLU A 448 -4.77 -53.12 -0.57
N LEU A 449 -3.84 -52.17 -0.32
CA LEU A 449 -4.10 -50.74 -0.44
C LEU A 449 -4.48 -50.33 -1.88
N GLU A 450 -3.79 -50.87 -2.88
CA GLU A 450 -4.11 -50.69 -4.31
C GLU A 450 -5.53 -51.19 -4.61
N SER A 451 -5.89 -52.39 -4.12
CA SER A 451 -7.21 -52.97 -4.33
C SER A 451 -8.31 -52.10 -3.73
N ASP A 452 -8.12 -51.65 -2.48
CA ASP A 452 -9.10 -50.81 -1.78
C ASP A 452 -9.28 -49.43 -2.46
N ILE A 453 -8.19 -48.81 -2.89
CA ILE A 453 -8.23 -47.52 -3.60
C ILE A 453 -8.93 -47.68 -4.96
N SER A 454 -8.69 -48.80 -5.67
CA SER A 454 -9.30 -49.04 -6.99
C SER A 454 -10.83 -49.25 -6.95
N GLU A 455 -11.39 -49.53 -5.77
CA GLU A 455 -12.85 -49.69 -5.57
C GLU A 455 -13.55 -48.35 -5.30
N LEU A 456 -12.81 -47.25 -5.08
CA LEU A 456 -13.40 -45.93 -4.84
C LEU A 456 -14.00 -45.34 -6.12
N ASP A 457 -15.08 -44.56 -5.95
CA ASP A 457 -15.69 -43.81 -7.04
C ASP A 457 -14.69 -42.77 -7.59
N HIS A 458 -14.73 -42.49 -8.90
CA HIS A 458 -13.88 -41.54 -9.61
C HIS A 458 -12.39 -41.90 -9.77
N VAL A 459 -11.99 -43.11 -9.42
CA VAL A 459 -10.68 -43.69 -9.78
C VAL A 459 -10.76 -44.27 -11.18
N LYS A 460 -9.91 -43.74 -12.10
CA LYS A 460 -9.79 -44.27 -13.45
C LYS A 460 -8.93 -45.57 -13.44
N GLU A 461 -7.73 -45.41 -12.86
CA GLU A 461 -6.79 -46.54 -12.70
C GLU A 461 -5.72 -46.23 -11.66
N ILE A 462 -5.00 -47.26 -11.23
CA ILE A 462 -3.79 -47.15 -10.42
C ILE A 462 -2.59 -47.30 -11.37
N GLN A 463 -1.80 -46.27 -11.54
CA GLN A 463 -0.64 -46.28 -12.44
C GLN A 463 0.54 -47.03 -11.83
N LEU A 464 0.77 -46.88 -10.53
CA LEU A 464 1.89 -47.48 -9.80
C LEU A 464 1.49 -47.71 -8.35
N ALA A 465 1.80 -48.87 -7.82
CA ALA A 465 1.73 -49.16 -6.40
C ALA A 465 3.02 -49.90 -5.99
N THR A 466 3.86 -49.27 -5.17
CA THR A 466 5.15 -49.83 -4.83
C THR A 466 5.66 -49.37 -3.46
N PRO A 467 6.37 -50.26 -2.70
CA PRO A 467 7.16 -49.80 -1.58
C PRO A 467 8.48 -49.14 -2.07
N ASN A 468 9.05 -48.24 -1.26
CA ASN A 468 10.38 -47.72 -1.52
C ASN A 468 11.48 -48.80 -1.32
N GLN A 469 12.72 -48.47 -1.72
CA GLN A 469 13.86 -49.40 -1.58
C GLN A 469 14.14 -49.81 -0.12
N GLY A 470 13.76 -48.95 0.84
CA GLY A 470 13.85 -49.22 2.30
C GLY A 470 12.74 -50.12 2.83
N ALA A 471 11.70 -50.38 2.04
CA ALA A 471 10.46 -51.05 2.45
C ALA A 471 9.85 -50.46 3.75
N ASP A 472 10.00 -49.17 3.93
CA ASP A 472 9.46 -48.40 5.07
C ASP A 472 8.36 -47.38 4.66
N MET A 473 8.14 -47.21 3.36
CA MET A 473 7.11 -46.31 2.81
C MET A 473 6.48 -46.94 1.56
N ALA A 474 5.17 -46.88 1.43
CA ALA A 474 4.41 -47.21 0.23
C ALA A 474 3.99 -45.92 -0.51
N VAL A 475 3.96 -46.00 -1.83
CA VAL A 475 3.41 -44.96 -2.72
C VAL A 475 2.44 -45.63 -3.69
N VAL A 476 1.23 -45.08 -3.80
CA VAL A 476 0.23 -45.44 -4.81
C VAL A 476 -0.09 -44.22 -5.66
N VAL A 477 0.15 -44.32 -6.96
CA VAL A 477 -0.16 -43.27 -7.94
C VAL A 477 -1.55 -43.53 -8.50
N VAL A 478 -2.49 -42.67 -8.16
CA VAL A 478 -3.91 -42.77 -8.51
C VAL A 478 -4.23 -41.79 -9.62
N ILE A 479 -4.76 -42.29 -10.72
CA ILE A 479 -5.25 -41.46 -11.83
C ILE A 479 -6.75 -41.23 -11.65
N PRO A 480 -7.20 -39.97 -11.44
CA PRO A 480 -8.63 -39.69 -11.34
C PRO A 480 -9.33 -39.78 -12.71
N GLU A 481 -10.67 -39.94 -12.72
CA GLU A 481 -11.47 -39.87 -13.96
C GLU A 481 -11.49 -38.43 -14.54
N GLY A 482 -11.54 -37.42 -13.66
CA GLY A 482 -11.60 -35.99 -14.01
C GLY A 482 -10.27 -35.31 -14.00
N GLY A 483 -10.23 -34.11 -14.59
CA GLY A 483 -9.04 -33.20 -14.55
C GLY A 483 -8.75 -32.65 -13.16
N PRO A 484 -7.57 -31.96 -12.98
CA PRO A 484 -7.07 -31.49 -11.67
C PRO A 484 -8.03 -30.57 -10.93
N THR A 485 -8.82 -29.80 -11.65
CA THR A 485 -9.71 -28.76 -11.07
C THR A 485 -11.16 -29.21 -10.95
N GLU A 486 -11.51 -30.38 -11.52
CA GLU A 486 -12.87 -30.91 -11.55
C GLU A 486 -13.38 -31.31 -10.17
N GLN A 487 -14.73 -31.28 -10.01
CA GLN A 487 -15.35 -31.61 -8.73
C GLN A 487 -15.20 -33.11 -8.39
N SER A 488 -15.24 -33.99 -9.39
CA SER A 488 -14.99 -35.43 -9.24
C SER A 488 -13.62 -35.74 -8.61
N THR A 489 -12.59 -35.01 -9.01
CA THR A 489 -11.24 -35.15 -8.44
C THR A 489 -11.17 -34.63 -7.00
N LYS A 490 -11.88 -33.54 -6.69
CA LYS A 490 -11.99 -33.04 -5.31
C LYS A 490 -12.73 -34.02 -4.40
N ASP A 491 -13.79 -34.60 -4.91
CA ASP A 491 -14.56 -35.60 -4.18
C ASP A 491 -13.70 -36.87 -3.94
N LEU A 492 -12.93 -37.33 -4.93
CA LEU A 492 -12.00 -38.45 -4.77
C LEU A 492 -10.92 -38.17 -3.72
N VAL A 493 -10.34 -36.97 -3.69
CA VAL A 493 -9.35 -36.59 -2.66
C VAL A 493 -9.99 -36.64 -1.26
N ALA A 494 -11.25 -36.20 -1.12
CA ALA A 494 -11.97 -36.29 0.14
C ALA A 494 -12.23 -37.78 0.55
N ASP A 495 -12.67 -38.61 -0.38
CA ASP A 495 -12.94 -40.03 -0.14
C ASP A 495 -11.66 -40.81 0.24
N LEU A 496 -10.52 -40.51 -0.43
CA LEU A 496 -9.22 -41.09 -0.09
C LEU A 496 -8.79 -40.71 1.34
N ARG A 497 -8.98 -39.47 1.75
CA ARG A 497 -8.65 -38.98 3.09
C ARG A 497 -9.58 -39.57 4.17
N ASP A 498 -10.87 -39.63 3.87
CA ASP A 498 -11.85 -40.22 4.80
C ASP A 498 -11.60 -41.72 5.01
N SER A 499 -11.05 -42.43 4.01
CA SER A 499 -10.70 -43.85 4.07
C SER A 499 -9.38 -44.12 4.79
N ALA A 500 -8.49 -43.10 4.90
CA ALA A 500 -7.13 -43.24 5.44
C ALA A 500 -7.08 -43.85 6.85
N GLU A 501 -7.95 -43.40 7.78
CA GLU A 501 -8.03 -43.96 9.15
C GLU A 501 -8.44 -45.43 9.17
N GLY A 502 -9.32 -45.86 8.25
CA GLY A 502 -9.69 -47.25 8.08
C GLY A 502 -8.53 -48.13 7.62
N TRP A 503 -7.77 -47.65 6.63
CA TRP A 503 -6.61 -48.40 6.13
C TRP A 503 -5.49 -48.50 7.18
N GLU A 504 -5.29 -47.42 7.99
CA GLU A 504 -4.32 -47.47 9.09
C GLU A 504 -4.65 -48.56 10.13
N GLU A 505 -5.95 -48.73 10.46
CA GLU A 505 -6.39 -49.76 11.41
C GLU A 505 -6.34 -51.16 10.80
N ASP A 506 -6.87 -51.36 9.57
CA ASP A 506 -7.05 -52.66 8.95
C ASP A 506 -5.71 -53.24 8.47
N LEU A 507 -4.84 -52.43 7.85
CA LEU A 507 -3.55 -52.83 7.29
C LEU A 507 -2.37 -52.71 8.26
N SER A 508 -2.61 -52.14 9.46
CA SER A 508 -1.55 -51.85 10.47
C SER A 508 -0.43 -50.95 9.92
N ILE A 509 -0.79 -49.97 9.08
CA ILE A 509 0.06 -48.93 8.54
C ILE A 509 -0.16 -47.65 9.31
N SER A 510 0.56 -46.58 8.98
CA SER A 510 0.41 -45.28 9.63
C SER A 510 0.76 -44.13 8.70
N ASP A 511 0.34 -42.93 9.08
CA ASP A 511 0.62 -41.67 8.35
C ASP A 511 0.22 -41.77 6.86
N VAL A 512 -0.98 -42.29 6.62
CA VAL A 512 -1.56 -42.34 5.27
C VAL A 512 -1.89 -40.89 4.87
N THR A 513 -1.29 -40.39 3.79
CA THR A 513 -1.50 -39.03 3.32
C THR A 513 -1.73 -38.98 1.82
N VAL A 514 -2.65 -38.09 1.41
CA VAL A 514 -2.95 -37.83 0.00
C VAL A 514 -2.20 -36.56 -0.43
N THR A 515 -1.30 -36.70 -1.40
CA THR A 515 -0.42 -35.63 -1.88
C THR A 515 -0.38 -35.59 -3.41
N GLY A 516 0.59 -34.94 -3.97
CA GLY A 516 0.70 -34.59 -5.40
C GLY A 516 0.21 -33.16 -5.70
N ALA A 517 0.56 -32.63 -6.85
CA ALA A 517 0.28 -31.24 -7.23
C ALA A 517 -1.23 -30.89 -7.10
N THR A 518 -2.09 -31.81 -7.52
CA THR A 518 -3.55 -31.65 -7.46
C THR A 518 -4.08 -31.60 -6.02
N ALA A 519 -3.66 -32.53 -5.15
CA ALA A 519 -4.09 -32.55 -3.76
C ALA A 519 -3.58 -31.31 -2.99
N ILE A 520 -2.34 -30.90 -3.22
CA ILE A 520 -1.77 -29.65 -2.68
C ILE A 520 -2.58 -28.44 -3.16
N GLY A 521 -2.93 -28.39 -4.45
CA GLY A 521 -3.76 -27.33 -5.02
C GLY A 521 -5.13 -27.20 -4.36
N ILE A 522 -5.76 -28.31 -4.03
CA ILE A 522 -7.02 -28.38 -3.28
C ILE A 522 -6.82 -27.84 -1.86
N ASP A 523 -5.80 -28.31 -1.14
CA ASP A 523 -5.48 -27.85 0.22
C ASP A 523 -5.20 -26.34 0.29
N VAL A 524 -4.46 -25.83 -0.69
CA VAL A 524 -4.17 -24.40 -0.83
C VAL A 524 -5.47 -23.61 -1.02
N THR A 525 -6.34 -24.08 -1.92
CA THR A 525 -7.61 -23.43 -2.24
C THR A 525 -8.55 -23.42 -1.04
N ASP A 526 -8.64 -24.52 -0.29
CA ASP A 526 -9.46 -24.62 0.91
C ASP A 526 -8.96 -23.69 2.03
N LYS A 527 -7.65 -23.65 2.26
CA LYS A 527 -7.04 -22.78 3.27
C LYS A 527 -7.20 -21.29 2.91
N LEU A 528 -7.07 -20.95 1.63
CA LEU A 528 -7.32 -19.61 1.12
C LEU A 528 -8.79 -19.21 1.27
N SER A 529 -9.70 -20.09 0.91
CA SER A 529 -11.14 -19.88 1.04
C SER A 529 -11.54 -19.67 2.51
N ALA A 530 -11.00 -20.46 3.43
CA ALA A 530 -11.20 -20.29 4.87
C ALA A 530 -10.65 -18.95 5.40
N ALA A 531 -9.58 -18.41 4.80
CA ALA A 531 -8.97 -17.14 5.20
C ALA A 531 -9.72 -15.91 4.67
N LEU A 532 -10.62 -16.05 3.67
CA LEU A 532 -11.34 -14.93 3.07
C LEU A 532 -12.16 -14.12 4.08
N LEU A 533 -12.98 -14.80 4.90
CA LEU A 533 -13.86 -14.12 5.86
C LEU A 533 -13.08 -13.44 6.99
N PRO A 534 -12.10 -14.07 7.66
CA PRO A 534 -11.23 -13.39 8.63
C PRO A 534 -10.53 -12.16 8.06
N PHE A 535 -9.99 -12.27 6.85
CA PHE A 535 -9.32 -11.15 6.18
C PHE A 535 -10.29 -10.01 5.84
N ALA A 536 -11.48 -10.33 5.31
CA ALA A 536 -12.52 -9.33 5.04
C ALA A 536 -12.94 -8.58 6.31
N LEU A 537 -13.14 -9.28 7.43
CA LEU A 537 -13.45 -8.66 8.73
C LEU A 537 -12.33 -7.77 9.25
N PHE A 538 -11.07 -8.20 9.08
CA PHE A 538 -9.90 -7.38 9.41
C PHE A 538 -9.87 -6.08 8.61
N VAL A 539 -10.02 -6.16 7.29
CA VAL A 539 -10.00 -5.01 6.39
C VAL A 539 -11.12 -4.02 6.70
N VAL A 540 -12.34 -4.51 6.88
CA VAL A 540 -13.49 -3.68 7.27
C VAL A 540 -13.30 -3.05 8.66
N GLY A 541 -12.81 -3.82 9.64
CA GLY A 541 -12.49 -3.33 10.98
C GLY A 541 -11.43 -2.24 10.96
N LEU A 542 -10.37 -2.44 10.18
CA LEU A 542 -9.30 -1.46 9.97
C LEU A 542 -9.85 -0.16 9.35
N SER A 543 -10.72 -0.28 8.32
CA SER A 543 -11.43 0.85 7.72
C SER A 543 -12.19 1.67 8.74
N LEU A 544 -13.00 1.00 9.56
CA LEU A 544 -13.80 1.67 10.59
C LEU A 544 -12.91 2.43 11.58
N ILE A 545 -11.82 1.84 12.03
CA ILE A 545 -10.90 2.47 12.97
C ILE A 545 -10.19 3.68 12.34
N LEU A 546 -9.53 3.48 11.20
CA LEU A 546 -8.70 4.52 10.56
C LEU A 546 -9.54 5.73 10.11
N LEU A 547 -10.69 5.49 9.46
CA LEU A 547 -11.54 6.58 9.00
C LEU A 547 -12.29 7.27 10.16
N THR A 548 -12.62 6.56 11.25
CA THR A 548 -13.17 7.21 12.46
C THR A 548 -12.14 8.16 13.08
N LEU A 549 -10.87 7.75 13.10
CA LEU A 549 -9.78 8.59 13.59
C LEU A 549 -9.62 9.87 12.76
N VAL A 550 -9.69 9.76 11.43
CA VAL A 550 -9.51 10.89 10.50
C VAL A 550 -10.71 11.80 10.46
N PHE A 551 -11.91 11.24 10.25
CA PHE A 551 -13.12 12.03 10.01
C PHE A 551 -13.89 12.39 11.28
N ARG A 552 -13.52 11.80 12.43
CA ARG A 552 -14.25 11.99 13.70
C ARG A 552 -15.78 11.84 13.50
N SER A 553 -16.15 10.77 12.83
CA SER A 553 -17.53 10.40 12.48
C SER A 553 -17.67 8.89 12.48
N LEU A 554 -18.82 8.34 12.82
CA LEU A 554 -19.13 6.91 12.67
C LEU A 554 -19.82 6.59 11.34
N TRP A 555 -20.56 7.53 10.77
CA TRP A 555 -21.29 7.31 9.52
C TRP A 555 -20.39 7.31 8.28
N VAL A 556 -19.33 8.12 8.29
CA VAL A 556 -18.38 8.18 7.16
C VAL A 556 -17.63 6.87 7.00
N PRO A 557 -17.03 6.26 8.04
CA PRO A 557 -16.43 4.94 7.93
C PRO A 557 -17.40 3.85 7.49
N LEU A 558 -18.59 3.83 8.08
CA LEU A 558 -19.60 2.81 7.76
C LEU A 558 -19.99 2.83 6.27
N LYS A 559 -20.30 4.03 5.71
CA LYS A 559 -20.63 4.14 4.30
C LYS A 559 -19.44 3.80 3.39
N ALA A 560 -18.22 4.13 3.83
CA ALA A 560 -17.00 3.82 3.07
C ALA A 560 -16.77 2.31 3.01
N SER A 561 -16.95 1.60 4.12
CA SER A 561 -16.85 0.13 4.16
C SER A 561 -17.90 -0.54 3.28
N VAL A 562 -19.16 -0.06 3.29
CA VAL A 562 -20.21 -0.57 2.39
C VAL A 562 -19.83 -0.29 0.93
N GLY A 563 -19.34 0.90 0.61
CA GLY A 563 -18.89 1.24 -0.74
C GLY A 563 -17.74 0.37 -1.21
N TYR A 564 -16.76 0.10 -0.36
CA TYR A 564 -15.67 -0.82 -0.62
C TYR A 564 -16.17 -2.24 -0.93
N LEU A 565 -17.09 -2.78 -0.11
CA LEU A 565 -17.69 -4.09 -0.38
C LEU A 565 -18.44 -4.14 -1.72
N PHE A 566 -19.09 -3.03 -2.13
CA PHE A 566 -19.71 -2.93 -3.45
C PHE A 566 -18.67 -3.00 -4.57
N SER A 567 -17.52 -2.35 -4.41
CA SER A 567 -16.45 -2.39 -5.42
C SER A 567 -15.84 -3.78 -5.53
N VAL A 568 -15.62 -4.46 -4.40
CA VAL A 568 -15.13 -5.85 -4.36
C VAL A 568 -16.14 -6.81 -5.01
N ALA A 569 -17.42 -6.69 -4.63
CA ALA A 569 -18.45 -7.55 -5.21
C ALA A 569 -18.59 -7.36 -6.71
N ALA A 570 -18.55 -6.13 -7.21
CA ALA A 570 -18.58 -5.87 -8.65
C ALA A 570 -17.32 -6.41 -9.35
N ALA A 571 -16.15 -6.27 -8.72
CA ALA A 571 -14.90 -6.78 -9.27
C ALA A 571 -14.95 -8.30 -9.43
N PHE A 572 -15.34 -9.04 -8.40
CA PHE A 572 -15.42 -10.50 -8.46
C PHE A 572 -16.49 -10.99 -9.42
N GLY A 573 -17.68 -10.34 -9.42
CA GLY A 573 -18.74 -10.74 -10.35
C GLY A 573 -18.38 -10.52 -11.80
N VAL A 574 -17.68 -9.42 -12.13
CA VAL A 574 -17.20 -9.20 -13.51
C VAL A 574 -16.06 -10.15 -13.86
N THR A 575 -15.18 -10.47 -12.91
CA THR A 575 -14.13 -11.47 -13.14
C THR A 575 -14.71 -12.83 -13.46
N SER A 576 -15.74 -13.27 -12.71
CA SER A 576 -16.46 -14.51 -13.04
C SER A 576 -17.13 -14.43 -14.41
N MET A 577 -17.75 -13.28 -14.80
CA MET A 577 -18.31 -13.11 -16.17
C MET A 577 -17.26 -13.30 -17.26
N VAL A 578 -16.04 -12.83 -17.03
CA VAL A 578 -14.97 -12.93 -18.04
C VAL A 578 -14.40 -14.34 -18.08
N PHE A 579 -13.96 -14.88 -16.94
CA PHE A 579 -13.18 -16.12 -16.91
C PHE A 579 -14.04 -17.41 -16.87
N GLU A 580 -15.24 -17.36 -16.27
CA GLU A 580 -16.14 -18.53 -16.24
C GLU A 580 -17.11 -18.53 -17.44
N TYR A 581 -17.72 -17.36 -17.75
CA TYR A 581 -18.72 -17.29 -18.80
C TYR A 581 -18.15 -16.91 -20.17
N GLY A 582 -16.86 -16.53 -20.24
CA GLY A 582 -16.21 -16.13 -21.49
C GLY A 582 -16.69 -14.80 -22.07
N TRP A 583 -17.30 -13.92 -21.24
CA TRP A 583 -17.77 -12.62 -21.72
C TRP A 583 -16.60 -11.66 -21.94
N PHE A 584 -16.56 -11.02 -23.09
CA PHE A 584 -15.51 -10.06 -23.45
C PHE A 584 -14.09 -10.65 -23.59
N ASN A 585 -13.94 -11.95 -23.84
CA ASN A 585 -12.64 -12.61 -23.99
C ASN A 585 -11.80 -11.95 -25.09
N GLU A 586 -12.34 -11.80 -26.34
CA GLU A 586 -11.61 -11.19 -27.45
C GLU A 586 -11.06 -9.78 -27.13
N PRO A 587 -11.87 -8.80 -26.62
CA PRO A 587 -11.34 -7.47 -26.32
C PRO A 587 -10.42 -7.42 -25.09
N LEU A 588 -10.44 -8.44 -24.24
CA LEU A 588 -9.57 -8.54 -23.04
C LEU A 588 -8.36 -9.45 -23.26
N PHE A 589 -8.23 -10.04 -24.46
CA PHE A 589 -7.12 -10.98 -24.76
C PHE A 589 -7.06 -12.16 -23.78
N VAL A 590 -8.23 -12.70 -23.44
CA VAL A 590 -8.37 -13.88 -22.60
C VAL A 590 -8.60 -15.07 -23.52
N ASP A 591 -7.61 -15.94 -23.61
CA ASP A 591 -7.63 -17.06 -24.53
C ASP A 591 -8.23 -18.34 -23.90
N VAL A 592 -8.22 -18.42 -22.57
CA VAL A 592 -8.65 -19.60 -21.82
C VAL A 592 -9.70 -19.22 -20.79
N ASN A 593 -10.80 -19.99 -20.76
CA ASN A 593 -11.81 -19.94 -19.68
C ASN A 593 -11.49 -21.02 -18.65
N GLY A 594 -11.74 -20.73 -17.38
CA GLY A 594 -11.53 -21.69 -16.31
C GLY A 594 -11.48 -21.03 -14.92
N PRO A 595 -11.22 -21.83 -13.89
CA PRO A 595 -11.16 -21.35 -12.52
C PRO A 595 -10.17 -20.21 -12.35
N VAL A 596 -10.50 -19.27 -11.49
CA VAL A 596 -9.65 -18.14 -11.18
C VAL A 596 -8.65 -18.51 -10.09
N VAL A 597 -7.43 -17.96 -10.17
CA VAL A 597 -6.37 -18.24 -9.19
C VAL A 597 -6.84 -17.99 -7.75
N SER A 598 -6.67 -18.97 -6.87
CA SER A 598 -7.31 -19.05 -5.54
C SER A 598 -6.92 -17.92 -4.59
N PHE A 599 -5.73 -17.32 -4.71
CA PHE A 599 -5.30 -16.20 -3.87
C PHE A 599 -5.78 -14.81 -4.39
N MET A 600 -6.35 -14.75 -5.61
CA MET A 600 -6.82 -13.49 -6.21
C MET A 600 -7.82 -12.73 -5.31
N PRO A 601 -8.85 -13.36 -4.72
CA PRO A 601 -9.82 -12.62 -3.92
C PRO A 601 -9.18 -11.89 -2.72
N ILE A 602 -8.28 -12.55 -2.02
CA ILE A 602 -7.59 -11.97 -0.85
C ILE A 602 -6.70 -10.81 -1.29
N MET A 603 -5.92 -10.99 -2.36
CA MET A 603 -5.03 -9.97 -2.90
C MET A 603 -5.81 -8.75 -3.40
N VAL A 604 -6.85 -8.97 -4.19
CA VAL A 604 -7.71 -7.89 -4.71
C VAL A 604 -8.40 -7.13 -3.58
N MET A 605 -8.91 -7.83 -2.56
CA MET A 605 -9.49 -7.16 -1.38
C MET A 605 -8.48 -6.26 -0.67
N GLY A 606 -7.25 -6.74 -0.44
CA GLY A 606 -6.21 -5.96 0.23
C GLY A 606 -5.81 -4.71 -0.57
N VAL A 607 -5.58 -4.88 -1.87
CA VAL A 607 -5.19 -3.79 -2.78
C VAL A 607 -6.31 -2.78 -2.98
N LEU A 608 -7.53 -3.24 -3.31
CA LEU A 608 -8.69 -2.35 -3.49
C LEU A 608 -9.01 -1.58 -2.20
N PHE A 609 -8.84 -2.19 -1.03
CA PHE A 609 -9.02 -1.49 0.23
C PHE A 609 -8.09 -0.29 0.33
N GLY A 610 -6.80 -0.49 0.10
CA GLY A 610 -5.81 0.58 0.14
C GLY A 610 -6.16 1.71 -0.82
N LEU A 611 -6.37 1.39 -2.10
CA LEU A 611 -6.73 2.34 -3.15
C LEU A 611 -8.08 3.02 -2.88
N ALA A 612 -9.05 2.26 -2.32
CA ALA A 612 -10.34 2.80 -1.98
C ALA A 612 -10.26 3.82 -0.84
N MET A 613 -9.45 3.63 0.17
CA MET A 613 -9.36 4.56 1.30
C MET A 613 -8.73 5.90 0.92
N ASP A 614 -7.79 5.91 0.00
CA ASP A 614 -7.07 7.11 -0.45
C ASP A 614 -8.03 8.17 -1.00
N TYR A 615 -8.86 7.80 -1.93
CA TYR A 615 -9.82 8.72 -2.54
C TYR A 615 -10.96 9.12 -1.60
N GLU A 616 -11.35 8.25 -0.68
CA GLU A 616 -12.34 8.57 0.35
C GLU A 616 -11.82 9.73 1.21
N VAL A 617 -10.55 9.66 1.62
CA VAL A 617 -9.92 10.73 2.39
C VAL A 617 -9.90 12.04 1.60
N PHE A 618 -9.44 12.02 0.35
CA PHE A 618 -9.35 13.23 -0.48
C PHE A 618 -10.70 13.89 -0.77
N LEU A 619 -11.74 13.09 -1.05
CA LEU A 619 -13.04 13.62 -1.45
C LEU A 619 -13.83 14.14 -0.24
N VAL A 620 -13.82 13.34 0.85
CA VAL A 620 -14.67 13.62 2.01
C VAL A 620 -14.07 14.69 2.93
N SER A 621 -12.71 14.79 3.03
CA SER A 621 -12.09 15.86 3.82
C SER A 621 -12.46 17.25 3.30
N ARG A 622 -12.44 17.45 1.99
CA ARG A 622 -12.89 18.73 1.40
C ARG A 622 -14.36 19.04 1.66
N MET A 623 -15.22 18.01 1.65
CA MET A 623 -16.62 18.21 1.99
C MET A 623 -16.80 18.57 3.49
N ARG A 624 -15.97 17.98 4.36
CA ARG A 624 -15.94 18.27 5.78
C ARG A 624 -15.44 19.69 6.06
N GLU A 625 -14.33 20.09 5.45
CA GLU A 625 -13.76 21.44 5.54
C GLU A 625 -14.85 22.51 5.21
N GLU A 626 -15.51 22.37 4.07
CA GLU A 626 -16.60 23.26 3.67
C GLU A 626 -17.80 23.22 4.63
N PHE A 627 -18.07 22.05 5.24
CA PHE A 627 -19.15 21.91 6.22
C PHE A 627 -18.82 22.61 7.54
N VAL A 628 -17.58 22.50 8.02
CA VAL A 628 -17.13 23.19 9.24
C VAL A 628 -17.25 24.70 9.10
N HIS A 629 -16.92 25.22 7.90
CA HIS A 629 -16.99 26.67 7.64
C HIS A 629 -18.40 27.20 7.36
N THR A 630 -19.27 26.40 6.72
CA THR A 630 -20.57 26.90 6.24
C THR A 630 -21.76 26.40 7.06
N GLY A 631 -21.64 25.26 7.75
CA GLY A 631 -22.72 24.57 8.45
C GLY A 631 -23.82 24.01 7.53
N ASP A 632 -23.72 24.15 6.20
CA ASP A 632 -24.67 23.66 5.21
C ASP A 632 -24.16 22.42 4.52
N ALA A 633 -24.74 21.26 4.86
CA ALA A 633 -24.33 19.97 4.34
C ALA A 633 -24.46 19.85 2.81
N ARG A 634 -25.53 20.39 2.21
CA ARG A 634 -25.72 20.30 0.74
C ARG A 634 -24.73 21.18 -0.01
N HIS A 635 -24.50 22.38 0.46
CA HIS A 635 -23.56 23.31 -0.14
C HIS A 635 -22.14 22.76 -0.08
N SER A 636 -21.78 22.19 1.06
CA SER A 636 -20.45 21.59 1.29
C SER A 636 -20.20 20.38 0.37
N ILE A 637 -21.21 19.51 0.18
CA ILE A 637 -21.10 18.38 -0.77
C ILE A 637 -20.92 18.91 -2.21
N GLU A 638 -21.72 19.90 -2.67
CA GLU A 638 -21.64 20.43 -4.03
C GLU A 638 -20.26 21.08 -4.30
N ARG A 639 -19.75 21.88 -3.36
CA ARG A 639 -18.45 22.57 -3.53
C ARG A 639 -17.28 21.60 -3.41
N GLY A 640 -17.22 20.81 -2.36
CA GLY A 640 -16.13 19.85 -2.13
C GLY A 640 -16.00 18.85 -3.27
N PHE A 641 -17.14 18.32 -3.76
CA PHE A 641 -17.17 17.43 -4.92
C PHE A 641 -16.65 18.12 -6.19
N THR A 642 -17.18 19.30 -6.51
CA THR A 642 -16.87 19.99 -7.78
C THR A 642 -15.39 20.35 -7.88
N ALA A 643 -14.72 20.63 -6.75
CA ALA A 643 -13.31 20.95 -6.70
C ALA A 643 -12.41 19.74 -7.02
N ASN A 644 -12.75 18.56 -6.48
CA ASN A 644 -11.89 17.38 -6.54
C ASN A 644 -12.25 16.39 -7.66
N ALA A 645 -13.50 16.40 -8.16
CA ALA A 645 -13.96 15.45 -9.19
C ALA A 645 -13.04 15.32 -10.41
N PRO A 646 -12.47 16.38 -11.01
CA PRO A 646 -11.59 16.22 -12.17
C PRO A 646 -10.30 15.46 -11.86
N VAL A 647 -9.73 15.64 -10.68
CA VAL A 647 -8.48 14.98 -10.28
C VAL A 647 -8.75 13.52 -9.97
N VAL A 648 -9.82 13.23 -9.22
CA VAL A 648 -10.25 11.85 -8.93
C VAL A 648 -10.59 11.07 -10.20
N THR A 649 -11.29 11.70 -11.15
CA THR A 649 -11.57 11.07 -12.46
C THR A 649 -10.29 10.74 -13.22
N ALA A 650 -9.34 11.66 -13.26
CA ALA A 650 -8.08 11.46 -13.95
C ALA A 650 -7.27 10.33 -13.32
N ALA A 651 -7.15 10.33 -12.02
CA ALA A 651 -6.44 9.33 -11.25
C ALA A 651 -7.04 7.93 -11.43
N ALA A 652 -8.37 7.82 -11.33
CA ALA A 652 -9.06 6.55 -11.58
C ALA A 652 -8.82 6.03 -13.01
N LEU A 653 -8.92 6.88 -14.02
CA LEU A 653 -8.67 6.47 -15.41
C LEU A 653 -7.22 6.06 -15.66
N ILE A 654 -6.27 6.70 -15.00
CA ILE A 654 -4.85 6.32 -15.07
C ILE A 654 -4.64 4.94 -14.46
N MET A 655 -5.18 4.69 -13.26
CA MET A 655 -5.05 3.39 -12.62
C MET A 655 -5.73 2.28 -13.42
N VAL A 656 -6.96 2.54 -13.90
CA VAL A 656 -7.66 1.59 -14.78
C VAL A 656 -6.82 1.29 -16.03
N SER A 657 -6.18 2.30 -16.65
CA SER A 657 -5.35 2.08 -17.83
C SER A 657 -4.06 1.32 -17.52
N VAL A 658 -3.46 1.53 -16.34
CA VAL A 658 -2.29 0.75 -15.90
C VAL A 658 -2.69 -0.70 -15.66
N PHE A 659 -3.76 -0.96 -14.89
CA PHE A 659 -4.21 -2.32 -14.64
C PHE A 659 -4.66 -3.02 -15.92
N ALA A 660 -5.39 -2.33 -16.79
CA ALA A 660 -5.79 -2.87 -18.10
C ALA A 660 -4.60 -3.23 -19.01
N GLY A 661 -3.46 -2.54 -18.86
CA GLY A 661 -2.22 -2.92 -19.53
C GLY A 661 -1.72 -4.31 -19.11
N PHE A 662 -1.84 -4.66 -17.84
CA PHE A 662 -1.47 -5.98 -17.34
C PHE A 662 -2.47 -7.10 -17.73
N VAL A 663 -3.69 -6.78 -18.12
CA VAL A 663 -4.65 -7.78 -18.65
C VAL A 663 -4.10 -8.41 -19.94
N THR A 664 -3.35 -7.64 -20.72
CA THR A 664 -2.81 -8.10 -22.02
C THR A 664 -1.43 -8.77 -21.91
N SER A 665 -0.99 -9.11 -20.69
CA SER A 665 0.31 -9.78 -20.45
C SER A 665 0.35 -11.22 -20.96
N GLY A 666 -0.82 -11.87 -21.17
CA GLY A 666 -0.92 -13.27 -21.52
C GLY A 666 -0.66 -14.25 -20.36
N TRP A 667 -0.34 -13.74 -19.17
CA TRP A 667 -0.07 -14.57 -18.00
C TRP A 667 -1.33 -14.80 -17.18
N PHE A 668 -1.82 -16.03 -17.19
CA PHE A 668 -3.10 -16.40 -16.58
C PHE A 668 -3.20 -16.05 -15.08
N MET A 669 -2.12 -16.21 -14.32
CA MET A 669 -2.12 -15.83 -12.89
C MET A 669 -2.42 -14.36 -12.64
N LEU A 670 -1.99 -13.47 -13.53
CA LEU A 670 -2.09 -12.03 -13.36
C LEU A 670 -3.35 -11.42 -13.97
N GLN A 671 -3.83 -12.01 -15.07
CA GLN A 671 -4.99 -11.48 -15.81
C GLN A 671 -6.24 -11.31 -14.94
N PRO A 672 -6.69 -12.30 -14.12
CA PRO A 672 -7.86 -12.14 -13.26
C PRO A 672 -7.68 -11.04 -12.21
N ILE A 673 -6.48 -10.92 -11.64
CA ILE A 673 -6.15 -9.87 -10.67
C ILE A 673 -6.21 -8.50 -11.32
N ALA A 674 -5.64 -8.35 -12.52
CA ALA A 674 -5.63 -7.10 -13.27
C ALA A 674 -7.04 -6.67 -13.69
N VAL A 675 -7.88 -7.60 -14.17
CA VAL A 675 -9.30 -7.36 -14.49
C VAL A 675 -10.06 -6.93 -13.24
N ALA A 676 -9.94 -7.68 -12.14
CA ALA A 676 -10.61 -7.38 -10.88
C ALA A 676 -10.23 -6.00 -10.35
N LEU A 677 -8.94 -5.64 -10.38
CA LEU A 677 -8.46 -4.34 -9.93
C LEU A 677 -8.91 -3.21 -10.85
N ALA A 678 -8.86 -3.39 -12.17
CA ALA A 678 -9.34 -2.39 -13.14
C ALA A 678 -10.83 -2.10 -12.95
N VAL A 679 -11.65 -3.15 -12.85
CA VAL A 679 -13.11 -3.04 -12.62
C VAL A 679 -13.40 -2.49 -11.22
N GLY A 680 -12.72 -3.00 -10.20
CA GLY A 680 -12.88 -2.54 -8.81
C GLY A 680 -12.62 -1.05 -8.66
N VAL A 681 -11.52 -0.54 -9.23
CA VAL A 681 -11.19 0.90 -9.23
C VAL A 681 -12.19 1.71 -10.05
N LEU A 682 -12.64 1.19 -11.21
CA LEU A 682 -13.63 1.86 -12.03
C LEU A 682 -14.97 2.01 -11.29
N VAL A 683 -15.45 0.94 -10.66
CA VAL A 683 -16.69 0.94 -9.88
C VAL A 683 -16.54 1.81 -8.63
N ASP A 684 -15.41 1.69 -7.92
CA ASP A 684 -15.12 2.51 -6.74
C ASP A 684 -15.15 4.02 -7.09
N ALA A 685 -14.42 4.44 -8.10
CA ALA A 685 -14.33 5.84 -8.47
C ALA A 685 -15.67 6.41 -8.98
N PHE A 686 -16.33 5.75 -9.91
CA PHE A 686 -17.50 6.33 -10.62
C PHE A 686 -18.82 5.98 -9.95
N VAL A 687 -19.01 4.73 -9.55
CA VAL A 687 -20.27 4.27 -8.93
C VAL A 687 -20.29 4.58 -7.44
N VAL A 688 -19.25 4.23 -6.72
CA VAL A 688 -19.23 4.42 -5.26
C VAL A 688 -18.97 5.89 -4.93
N ARG A 689 -17.84 6.46 -5.34
CA ARG A 689 -17.42 7.81 -4.88
C ARG A 689 -18.14 8.94 -5.55
N MET A 690 -18.31 8.86 -6.86
CA MET A 690 -18.95 9.95 -7.60
C MET A 690 -20.49 9.88 -7.52
N THR A 691 -21.08 8.74 -7.14
CA THR A 691 -22.52 8.55 -7.15
C THR A 691 -23.08 8.17 -5.78
N PHE A 692 -22.65 7.06 -5.19
CA PHE A 692 -23.17 6.55 -3.91
C PHE A 692 -22.81 7.46 -2.73
N VAL A 693 -21.53 7.84 -2.57
CA VAL A 693 -21.04 8.65 -1.45
C VAL A 693 -21.74 10.01 -1.34
N PRO A 694 -21.85 10.86 -2.38
CA PRO A 694 -22.59 12.10 -2.32
C PRO A 694 -24.09 11.91 -2.01
N ALA A 695 -24.68 10.82 -2.54
CA ALA A 695 -26.09 10.50 -2.26
C ALA A 695 -26.33 10.16 -0.79
N VAL A 696 -25.46 9.29 -0.21
CA VAL A 696 -25.56 8.91 1.22
C VAL A 696 -25.32 10.11 2.12
N LEU A 697 -24.30 10.93 1.86
CA LEU A 697 -24.03 12.14 2.63
C LEU A 697 -25.18 13.17 2.53
N ALA A 698 -25.79 13.31 1.35
CA ALA A 698 -26.96 14.17 1.18
C ALA A 698 -28.19 13.65 1.93
N LEU A 699 -28.36 12.33 2.04
CA LEU A 699 -29.44 11.70 2.80
C LEU A 699 -29.24 11.87 4.32
N LEU A 700 -28.01 11.68 4.82
CA LEU A 700 -27.65 11.81 6.24
C LEU A 700 -27.60 13.28 6.69
N GLY A 701 -27.28 14.23 5.79
CA GLY A 701 -27.18 15.64 6.12
C GLY A 701 -26.18 15.91 7.25
N ARG A 702 -26.62 16.60 8.31
CA ARG A 702 -25.77 16.91 9.47
C ARG A 702 -25.35 15.68 10.28
N HIS A 703 -26.15 14.61 10.26
CA HIS A 703 -25.84 13.38 11.00
C HIS A 703 -24.62 12.65 10.42
N ALA A 704 -24.23 12.93 9.17
CA ALA A 704 -23.03 12.37 8.56
C ALA A 704 -21.75 12.64 9.36
N TRP A 705 -21.71 13.73 10.14
CA TRP A 705 -20.56 14.18 10.93
C TRP A 705 -20.70 13.94 12.42
N TRP A 706 -21.63 13.07 12.84
CA TRP A 706 -21.90 12.80 14.24
C TRP A 706 -20.87 11.82 14.83
N LEU A 707 -20.34 12.18 16.02
CA LEU A 707 -19.47 11.34 16.85
C LEU A 707 -19.94 11.40 18.31
N PRO A 708 -19.98 10.28 19.07
CA PRO A 708 -20.25 10.28 20.49
C PRO A 708 -19.18 11.06 21.27
N ARG A 709 -19.60 11.90 22.24
CA ARG A 709 -18.71 12.76 23.03
C ARG A 709 -17.60 12.00 23.77
N TRP A 710 -17.86 10.77 24.22
CA TRP A 710 -16.86 9.96 24.90
C TRP A 710 -15.73 9.52 23.94
N LEU A 711 -16.08 9.17 22.71
CA LEU A 711 -15.13 8.77 21.68
C LEU A 711 -14.34 9.98 21.16
N ASP A 712 -15.00 11.12 21.04
CA ASP A 712 -14.38 12.39 20.63
C ASP A 712 -13.26 12.86 21.58
N ARG A 713 -13.39 12.55 22.89
CA ARG A 713 -12.34 12.84 23.89
C ARG A 713 -11.17 11.85 23.86
N LEU A 714 -11.40 10.64 23.39
CA LEU A 714 -10.39 9.58 23.35
C LEU A 714 -9.49 9.70 22.11
N LEU A 715 -10.02 10.18 20.98
CA LEU A 715 -9.32 10.23 19.72
C LEU A 715 -8.34 11.41 19.65
N PRO A 716 -7.09 11.17 19.19
CA PRO A 716 -6.14 12.23 18.91
C PRO A 716 -6.64 13.11 17.75
N THR A 717 -6.21 14.36 17.70
CA THR A 717 -6.43 15.24 16.55
C THR A 717 -5.38 14.98 15.51
N VAL A 718 -5.80 14.49 14.35
CA VAL A 718 -4.92 14.25 13.19
C VAL A 718 -5.17 15.36 12.16
N ASP A 719 -4.18 16.23 11.95
CA ASP A 719 -4.21 17.27 10.93
C ASP A 719 -3.82 16.66 9.57
N VAL A 720 -4.81 16.25 8.80
CA VAL A 720 -4.65 15.73 7.42
C VAL A 720 -4.76 16.86 6.40
N GLU A 721 -5.41 17.97 6.74
CA GLU A 721 -5.79 19.04 5.83
C GLU A 721 -4.80 20.22 5.81
N GLY A 722 -3.88 20.27 6.79
CA GLY A 722 -2.85 21.32 6.85
C GLY A 722 -3.36 22.65 7.47
N GLU A 723 -4.39 22.59 8.32
CA GLU A 723 -4.86 23.79 9.05
C GLU A 723 -3.73 24.47 9.84
N GLY A 724 -2.84 23.68 10.46
CA GLY A 724 -1.63 24.19 11.09
C GLY A 724 -0.66 24.91 10.15
N LEU A 725 -0.72 24.64 8.83
CA LEU A 725 0.09 25.34 7.85
C LEU A 725 -0.43 26.76 7.59
N ALA A 726 -1.72 26.99 7.58
CA ALA A 726 -2.30 28.33 7.36
C ALA A 726 -1.78 29.31 8.42
N GLY A 727 -1.77 28.90 9.70
CA GLY A 727 -1.19 29.71 10.78
C GLY A 727 0.31 29.97 10.62
N VAL A 728 1.09 28.98 10.16
CA VAL A 728 2.54 29.14 9.94
C VAL A 728 2.82 30.13 8.80
N LEU A 729 2.06 30.08 7.71
CA LEU A 729 2.20 30.98 6.57
C LEU A 729 1.77 32.39 6.93
N GLU A 730 0.67 32.55 7.66
CA GLU A 730 0.19 33.83 8.16
C GLU A 730 1.21 34.46 9.11
N HIS A 731 1.79 33.68 10.03
CA HIS A 731 2.86 34.15 10.90
C HIS A 731 4.11 34.57 10.11
N ARG A 732 4.45 33.85 9.07
CA ARG A 732 5.59 34.20 8.21
C ARG A 732 5.35 35.53 7.45
N HIS A 733 4.18 35.70 6.85
CA HIS A 733 3.77 36.95 6.17
C HIS A 733 3.79 38.09 7.15
N TRP A 734 3.20 37.91 8.33
CA TRP A 734 3.23 38.89 9.38
C TRP A 734 4.67 39.28 9.78
N THR A 735 5.57 38.29 9.85
CA THR A 735 7.00 38.50 10.17
C THR A 735 7.75 39.24 9.06
N GLU A 736 7.39 39.00 7.80
CA GLU A 736 7.97 39.73 6.66
C GLU A 736 7.55 41.20 6.65
N GLU A 737 6.33 41.52 7.05
CA GLU A 737 5.79 42.86 7.14
C GLU A 737 6.25 43.63 8.40
N ASN A 738 6.27 42.96 9.56
CA ASN A 738 6.49 43.60 10.86
C ASN A 738 7.91 43.37 11.44
N GLY A 739 8.74 42.58 10.77
CA GLY A 739 10.04 42.19 11.25
C GLY A 739 10.04 41.01 12.22
N ARG A 740 11.22 40.56 12.64
CA ARG A 740 11.36 39.42 13.56
C ARG A 740 11.01 39.81 14.98
N HIS A 741 10.08 39.05 15.59
CA HIS A 741 9.68 39.17 16.99
C HIS A 741 9.94 37.86 17.73
N SER A 742 10.27 37.96 19.02
CA SER A 742 10.44 36.80 19.88
C SER A 742 9.11 36.31 20.49
N LEU A 743 8.11 37.19 20.59
CA LEU A 743 6.77 36.87 21.04
C LEU A 743 5.77 37.66 20.20
N ARG A 744 4.74 37.00 19.67
CA ARG A 744 3.55 37.56 19.03
C ARG A 744 2.32 37.00 19.73
N LEU A 745 1.46 37.88 20.18
CA LEU A 745 0.15 37.61 20.72
C LEU A 745 -0.87 38.37 19.88
N GLU A 746 -1.92 37.70 19.43
CA GLU A 746 -3.00 38.35 18.68
C GLU A 746 -4.32 37.72 19.11
N ASP A 747 -5.12 38.52 19.80
CA ASP A 747 -6.39 38.06 20.39
C ASP A 747 -6.29 36.74 21.17
N THR A 748 -5.14 36.49 21.77
CA THR A 748 -4.79 35.25 22.44
C THR A 748 -5.57 35.09 23.74
N VAL A 749 -6.33 34.02 23.87
CA VAL A 749 -7.08 33.67 25.08
C VAL A 749 -6.57 32.32 25.62
N ALA A 750 -6.33 32.21 26.92
CA ALA A 750 -5.86 30.98 27.54
C ALA A 750 -6.69 30.64 28.81
N PRO A 751 -6.81 29.34 29.19
CA PRO A 751 -7.50 28.94 30.41
C PRO A 751 -6.61 29.30 31.61
N LEU A 752 -7.20 29.82 32.70
CA LEU A 752 -6.48 30.12 33.93
C LEU A 752 -5.94 28.86 34.61
N LEU A 753 -4.67 28.90 35.04
CA LEU A 753 -4.06 27.79 35.77
C LEU A 753 -4.62 27.68 37.19
N GLY A 754 -5.23 26.53 37.48
CA GLY A 754 -5.76 26.22 38.84
C GLY A 754 -7.10 26.86 39.19
N GLU A 755 -7.68 27.68 38.33
CA GLU A 755 -8.93 28.38 38.58
C GLU A 755 -9.86 28.36 37.36
N LYS A 756 -11.17 28.56 37.59
CA LYS A 756 -12.16 28.72 36.51
C LYS A 756 -12.05 30.12 35.91
N GLY A 757 -12.00 30.23 34.55
CA GLY A 757 -11.94 31.47 33.83
C GLY A 757 -10.87 31.48 32.74
N THR A 758 -10.76 32.59 32.04
CA THR A 758 -9.83 32.78 30.96
C THR A 758 -8.99 34.04 31.15
N LEU A 759 -7.77 33.99 30.59
CA LEU A 759 -6.87 35.13 30.45
C LEU A 759 -6.99 35.66 29.01
N GLY A 760 -7.09 36.99 28.86
CA GLY A 760 -7.13 37.62 27.54
C GLY A 760 -8.52 38.17 27.16
N PRO A 761 -8.74 38.59 25.90
CA PRO A 761 -7.78 38.52 24.76
C PRO A 761 -6.52 39.38 24.93
N LEU A 762 -5.37 38.85 24.55
CA LEU A 762 -4.08 39.50 24.64
C LEU A 762 -3.53 39.79 23.24
N THR A 763 -3.10 41.00 22.97
CA THR A 763 -2.49 41.41 21.69
C THR A 763 -1.22 42.20 21.97
N GLY A 764 -0.12 41.82 21.32
CA GLY A 764 1.17 42.46 21.46
C GLY A 764 2.31 41.72 20.78
N ALA A 765 3.42 42.43 20.55
CA ALA A 765 4.62 41.85 19.97
C ALA A 765 5.88 42.32 20.74
N VAL A 766 6.82 41.41 20.96
CA VAL A 766 8.06 41.65 21.67
C VAL A 766 9.25 41.34 20.77
N ALA A 767 10.16 42.30 20.59
CA ALA A 767 11.36 42.12 19.80
C ALA A 767 12.38 41.19 20.49
N PRO A 768 13.24 40.48 19.73
CA PRO A 768 14.33 39.70 20.30
C PRO A 768 15.29 40.57 21.13
N GLY A 769 15.77 40.03 22.22
CA GLY A 769 16.67 40.79 23.12
C GLY A 769 15.96 41.77 24.03
N SER A 770 14.67 41.57 24.30
CA SER A 770 13.89 42.41 25.23
C SER A 770 13.66 41.71 26.56
N LEU A 771 13.56 42.54 27.62
CA LEU A 771 13.09 42.13 28.94
C LEU A 771 11.62 42.55 29.07
N LEU A 772 10.69 41.60 29.21
CA LEU A 772 9.26 41.86 29.38
C LEU A 772 8.85 41.66 30.85
N VAL A 773 8.42 42.73 31.50
CA VAL A 773 7.81 42.66 32.82
C VAL A 773 6.29 42.48 32.70
N VAL A 774 5.78 41.37 33.21
CA VAL A 774 4.36 41.05 33.18
C VAL A 774 3.73 41.39 34.52
N ARG A 775 2.99 42.50 34.55
CA ARG A 775 2.32 42.98 35.74
C ARG A 775 0.94 42.39 35.88
N ALA A 776 0.72 41.59 36.94
CA ALA A 776 -0.57 41.00 37.24
C ALA A 776 -0.69 40.78 38.76
N PRO A 777 -1.60 41.53 39.45
CA PRO A 777 -1.90 41.31 40.88
C PRO A 777 -2.46 39.90 41.11
N ASP A 778 -3.21 39.40 40.16
CA ASP A 778 -3.77 38.03 40.14
C ASP A 778 -2.69 37.00 39.86
N SER A 779 -2.47 36.12 40.83
CA SER A 779 -1.45 35.07 40.73
C SER A 779 -1.76 34.04 39.63
N ALA A 780 -3.06 33.71 39.42
CA ALA A 780 -3.48 32.76 38.39
C ALA A 780 -3.30 33.34 36.98
N ALA A 781 -3.63 34.64 36.76
CA ALA A 781 -3.42 35.31 35.49
C ALA A 781 -1.92 35.43 35.16
N ARG A 782 -1.09 35.74 36.17
CA ARG A 782 0.38 35.84 36.00
C ARG A 782 0.98 34.48 35.66
N ALA A 783 0.67 33.43 36.44
CA ALA A 783 1.15 32.08 36.20
C ALA A 783 0.69 31.55 34.83
N THR A 784 -0.54 31.86 34.43
CA THR A 784 -1.07 31.49 33.12
C THR A 784 -0.28 32.14 31.99
N PHE A 785 -0.03 33.45 32.06
CA PHE A 785 0.75 34.15 31.02
C PHE A 785 2.18 33.61 30.92
N LEU A 786 2.86 33.44 32.03
CA LEU A 786 4.20 32.89 32.07
C LEU A 786 4.22 31.45 31.52
N GLY A 787 3.22 30.66 31.89
CA GLY A 787 3.04 29.29 31.40
C GLY A 787 2.75 29.24 29.90
N LEU A 788 2.00 30.21 29.38
CA LEU A 788 1.67 30.36 27.96
C LEU A 788 2.94 30.64 27.13
N VAL A 789 3.77 31.57 27.56
CA VAL A 789 5.05 31.92 26.89
C VAL A 789 6.07 30.77 26.99
N ALA A 790 6.05 30.02 28.09
CA ALA A 790 6.90 28.82 28.27
C ALA A 790 6.37 27.56 27.57
N GLY A 791 5.22 27.62 26.90
CA GLY A 791 4.58 26.47 26.26
C GLY A 791 3.99 25.44 27.25
N ARG A 792 3.78 25.85 28.54
CA ARG A 792 3.16 24.98 29.55
C ARG A 792 1.65 25.08 29.58
N VAL A 793 1.09 26.12 28.99
CA VAL A 793 -0.33 26.38 28.79
C VAL A 793 -0.57 26.58 27.30
N ALA A 794 -1.57 25.91 26.73
CA ALA A 794 -1.99 26.12 25.36
C ALA A 794 -3.05 27.23 25.27
N PRO A 795 -3.04 28.10 24.26
CA PRO A 795 -4.13 29.04 24.00
C PRO A 795 -5.39 28.28 23.56
N VAL A 796 -6.57 28.82 23.94
CA VAL A 796 -7.89 28.34 23.50
C VAL A 796 -8.31 28.99 22.18
N SER A 797 -7.90 30.24 21.97
CA SER A 797 -8.15 30.99 20.74
C SER A 797 -7.10 32.09 20.54
N GLY A 798 -7.04 32.66 19.34
CA GLY A 798 -6.05 33.66 18.94
C GLY A 798 -4.72 33.03 18.51
N VAL A 799 -3.74 33.87 18.18
CA VAL A 799 -2.41 33.48 17.72
C VAL A 799 -1.37 33.74 18.81
N LEU A 800 -0.63 32.69 19.16
CA LEU A 800 0.57 32.81 19.99
C LEU A 800 1.77 32.26 19.19
N ALA A 801 2.75 33.12 18.92
CA ALA A 801 4.02 32.68 18.36
C ALA A 801 5.15 33.02 19.33
N VAL A 802 6.04 32.06 19.56
CA VAL A 802 7.28 32.21 20.32
C VAL A 802 8.43 31.97 19.34
N HIS A 803 9.13 33.05 18.97
CA HIS A 803 10.02 33.12 17.82
C HIS A 803 9.31 32.65 16.54
N ASP A 804 9.81 31.61 15.90
CA ASP A 804 9.24 31.04 14.65
C ASP A 804 8.28 29.85 14.93
N ARG A 805 7.77 29.70 16.20
CA ARG A 805 6.97 28.57 16.63
C ARG A 805 5.57 28.99 17.06
N LEU A 806 4.56 28.39 16.47
CA LEU A 806 3.17 28.63 16.81
C LEU A 806 2.68 27.65 17.88
N SER A 807 1.99 28.16 18.89
CA SER A 807 1.28 27.37 19.91
C SER A 807 -0.21 27.35 19.57
N PRO A 808 -0.92 26.21 19.66
CA PRO A 808 -0.51 24.95 20.32
C PRO A 808 0.30 23.97 19.43
N ASP A 809 0.38 24.15 18.12
CA ASP A 809 0.90 23.15 17.17
C ASP A 809 2.36 22.74 17.44
N ASP A 810 3.22 23.70 17.76
CA ASP A 810 4.65 23.50 18.02
C ASP A 810 4.99 23.57 19.53
N ILE A 811 4.02 23.29 20.43
CA ILE A 811 4.18 23.52 21.88
C ILE A 811 5.42 22.82 22.48
N GLY A 812 5.75 21.61 22.04
CA GLY A 812 6.95 20.90 22.46
C GLY A 812 8.26 21.60 22.05
N ALA A 813 8.26 22.27 20.88
CA ALA A 813 9.40 23.03 20.42
C ALA A 813 9.51 24.38 21.16
N VAL A 814 8.40 24.99 21.57
CA VAL A 814 8.36 26.16 22.46
C VAL A 814 8.94 25.79 23.83
N GLN A 815 8.50 24.66 24.41
CA GLN A 815 9.04 24.16 25.69
C GLN A 815 10.54 23.91 25.63
N ALA A 816 11.05 23.38 24.52
CA ALA A 816 12.49 23.11 24.35
C ALA A 816 13.34 24.41 24.23
N GLN A 817 12.72 25.55 23.91
CA GLN A 817 13.37 26.88 23.82
C GLN A 817 13.15 27.73 25.09
N ALA A 818 12.24 27.31 25.97
CA ALA A 818 11.90 28.02 27.19
C ALA A 818 12.73 27.52 28.39
N HIS A 819 13.37 28.45 29.10
CA HIS A 819 14.05 28.18 30.35
C HIS A 819 13.22 28.76 31.50
N TRP A 820 12.66 27.90 32.35
CA TRP A 820 11.85 28.31 33.49
C TRP A 820 12.68 28.40 34.77
N ILE A 821 12.64 29.55 35.41
CA ILE A 821 13.27 29.80 36.73
C ILE A 821 12.15 30.11 37.74
N GLY A 822 11.85 29.17 38.63
CA GLY A 822 10.83 29.34 39.66
C GLY A 822 11.28 30.22 40.81
N ALA A 823 10.37 30.66 41.68
CA ALA A 823 10.61 31.59 42.78
C ALA A 823 11.66 31.09 43.82
N ASP A 824 11.77 29.80 44.03
CA ASP A 824 12.75 29.20 44.99
C ASP A 824 14.15 28.95 44.37
N ALA A 825 14.37 29.27 43.12
CA ALA A 825 15.60 28.95 42.42
C ALA A 825 16.60 30.12 42.47
N PRO A 826 17.91 29.89 42.70
CA PRO A 826 18.93 30.94 42.65
C PRO A 826 19.09 31.44 41.22
N VAL A 827 18.46 32.58 40.89
CA VAL A 827 18.35 33.14 39.55
C VAL A 827 19.73 33.36 38.93
N ALA A 828 20.68 33.91 39.65
CA ALA A 828 22.06 34.13 39.19
C ALA A 828 22.72 32.85 38.66
N ARG A 829 22.67 31.79 39.47
CA ARG A 829 23.30 30.50 39.17
C ARG A 829 22.62 29.78 37.96
N ARG A 830 21.32 29.98 37.83
CA ARG A 830 20.57 29.42 36.70
C ARG A 830 20.84 30.17 35.38
N LEU A 831 20.98 31.49 35.42
CA LEU A 831 21.35 32.31 34.28
C LEU A 831 22.78 32.03 33.79
N GLU A 832 23.71 31.68 34.71
CA GLU A 832 25.07 31.24 34.35
C GLU A 832 25.10 29.92 33.59
N GLN A 833 24.15 29.04 33.86
CA GLN A 833 24.02 27.73 33.17
C GLN A 833 23.44 27.80 31.75
N ILE A 834 22.79 28.95 31.39
CA ILE A 834 22.22 29.15 30.08
C ILE A 834 23.33 29.64 29.14
N ASP A 835 23.95 28.67 28.44
CA ASP A 835 24.97 28.99 27.43
C ASP A 835 24.74 28.10 26.18
N GLY A 836 25.27 28.56 25.04
CA GLY A 836 25.24 27.81 23.79
C GLY A 836 24.92 28.65 22.55
N ARG A 837 25.03 27.99 21.38
CA ARG A 837 24.79 28.65 20.07
C ARG A 837 23.33 29.07 19.82
N ARG A 838 22.37 28.61 20.63
CA ARG A 838 20.92 28.84 20.47
C ARG A 838 20.36 29.92 21.41
N VAL A 839 21.16 30.53 22.24
CA VAL A 839 20.70 31.52 23.23
C VAL A 839 19.84 32.63 22.59
N GLY A 840 20.18 33.11 21.41
CA GLY A 840 19.40 34.13 20.71
C GLY A 840 17.97 33.74 20.28
N ARG A 841 17.59 32.46 20.46
CA ARG A 841 16.24 31.94 20.23
C ARG A 841 15.62 31.39 21.50
N SER A 842 16.17 31.67 22.67
CA SER A 842 15.67 31.21 23.95
C SER A 842 14.76 32.25 24.58
N VAL A 843 13.70 31.75 25.24
CA VAL A 843 12.86 32.59 26.12
C VAL A 843 13.13 32.13 27.56
N ILE A 844 13.56 33.08 28.39
CA ILE A 844 13.86 32.82 29.80
C ILE A 844 12.69 33.38 30.60
N VAL A 845 11.97 32.49 31.30
CA VAL A 845 10.84 32.86 32.13
C VAL A 845 11.25 32.85 33.59
N ILE A 846 11.12 33.99 34.27
CA ILE A 846 11.38 34.15 35.69
C ILE A 846 10.08 34.46 36.39
N GLU A 847 9.77 33.72 37.45
CA GLU A 847 8.42 33.72 38.06
C GLU A 847 8.16 35.05 38.82
N GLU A 848 9.17 35.57 39.53
CA GLU A 848 9.02 36.79 40.31
C GLU A 848 10.11 37.84 40.01
N LEU A 849 9.70 39.11 39.87
CA LEU A 849 10.56 40.21 39.59
C LEU A 849 11.47 40.54 40.77
N GLU A 850 10.96 40.36 42.01
CA GLU A 850 11.69 40.61 43.25
C GLU A 850 12.92 39.76 43.33
N ASP A 851 12.87 38.51 42.91
CA ASP A 851 14.00 37.57 42.87
C ASP A 851 15.12 38.06 41.93
N LEU A 852 14.72 38.56 40.73
CA LEU A 852 15.67 39.13 39.78
C LEU A 852 16.27 40.42 40.27
N ALA A 853 15.45 41.35 40.86
CA ALA A 853 15.90 42.61 41.36
C ALA A 853 16.79 42.49 42.57
N HIS A 854 16.50 41.55 43.49
CA HIS A 854 17.38 41.23 44.64
C HIS A 854 18.72 40.63 44.19
N ALA A 855 18.68 39.71 43.24
CA ALA A 855 19.89 39.13 42.69
C ALA A 855 20.75 40.17 41.95
N ALA A 856 20.15 41.15 41.24
CA ALA A 856 20.84 42.21 40.53
C ALA A 856 21.46 43.28 41.46
N VAL A 857 20.94 43.45 42.70
CA VAL A 857 21.40 44.44 43.68
C VAL A 857 22.34 43.86 44.69
N SER A 858 22.18 42.57 45.05
CA SER A 858 22.93 41.87 46.10
C SER A 858 24.15 41.09 45.61
N VAL A 859 24.29 40.84 44.34
CA VAL A 859 25.36 40.05 43.76
C VAL A 859 25.99 40.83 42.62
N ASP A 860 27.28 41.13 42.75
CA ASP A 860 28.27 41.65 41.79
C ASP A 860 27.76 42.13 40.44
N ASP A 861 28.38 43.14 39.85
CA ASP A 861 28.22 43.62 38.45
C ASP A 861 28.13 42.49 37.40
N THR A 862 28.57 41.30 37.76
CA THR A 862 28.54 40.12 36.87
C THR A 862 27.14 39.66 36.45
N LEU A 863 26.09 39.78 37.31
CA LEU A 863 24.72 39.33 36.95
C LEU A 863 24.09 40.29 35.91
N VAL A 864 24.31 41.62 36.14
CA VAL A 864 23.81 42.64 35.18
C VAL A 864 24.52 42.46 33.85
N GLU A 865 25.83 42.21 33.86
CA GLU A 865 26.59 41.92 32.64
C GLU A 865 26.10 40.68 31.92
N ARG A 866 25.70 39.63 32.70
CA ARG A 866 25.14 38.41 32.13
C ARG A 866 23.77 38.65 31.52
N LEU A 867 22.87 39.37 32.17
CA LEU A 867 21.57 39.75 31.61
C LEU A 867 21.74 40.57 30.31
N ASP A 868 22.58 41.57 30.32
CA ASP A 868 22.89 42.38 29.14
C ASP A 868 23.50 41.55 28.01
N ALA A 869 24.38 40.59 28.34
CA ALA A 869 24.96 39.68 27.37
C ALA A 869 23.92 38.74 26.74
N LEU A 870 22.96 38.21 27.53
CA LEU A 870 21.85 37.37 27.04
C LEU A 870 20.91 38.19 26.14
N LEU A 871 20.53 39.39 26.58
CA LEU A 871 19.68 40.30 25.79
C LEU A 871 20.38 40.72 24.49
N ALA A 872 21.68 41.04 24.54
CA ALA A 872 22.48 41.39 23.37
C ALA A 872 22.59 40.25 22.35
N ARG A 873 22.56 38.98 22.80
CA ARG A 873 22.53 37.81 21.94
C ARG A 873 21.14 37.51 21.38
N GLY A 874 20.10 38.30 21.74
CA GLY A 874 18.73 38.16 21.26
C GLY A 874 17.82 37.25 22.12
N ALA A 875 18.27 36.79 23.31
CA ALA A 875 17.41 36.11 24.25
C ALA A 875 16.30 37.01 24.76
N THR A 876 15.08 36.50 24.92
CA THR A 876 13.99 37.27 25.51
C THR A 876 13.77 36.83 26.94
N ILE A 877 13.71 37.76 27.87
CA ILE A 877 13.51 37.48 29.29
C ILE A 877 12.13 37.98 29.68
N VAL A 878 11.28 37.06 30.23
CA VAL A 878 9.92 37.39 30.66
C VAL A 878 9.82 37.17 32.18
N VAL A 879 9.44 38.23 32.88
CA VAL A 879 9.45 38.24 34.37
C VAL A 879 8.07 38.61 34.90
N GLY A 880 7.54 37.84 35.85
CA GLY A 880 6.28 38.13 36.52
C GLY A 880 6.43 39.18 37.62
N SER A 881 5.48 40.11 37.77
CA SER A 881 5.38 41.09 38.86
C SER A 881 3.98 41.07 39.49
N ARG A 882 3.91 41.11 40.82
CA ARG A 882 2.64 41.15 41.59
C ARG A 882 1.99 42.51 41.60
N ALA A 883 2.67 43.54 41.20
CA ALA A 883 2.20 44.93 41.25
C ALA A 883 1.38 45.32 40.03
N GLU A 884 0.43 46.22 40.22
CA GLU A 884 -0.30 46.85 39.10
C GLU A 884 0.50 47.94 38.43
N HIS A 885 1.41 48.59 39.17
CA HIS A 885 2.21 49.74 38.73
C HIS A 885 3.71 49.47 38.89
N ALA A 886 4.53 50.26 38.23
CA ALA A 886 5.98 50.13 38.30
C ALA A 886 6.50 50.23 39.74
N THR A 887 7.12 49.12 40.22
CA THR A 887 7.71 49.01 41.58
C THR A 887 9.08 49.67 41.65
N ASP A 888 9.59 49.88 42.90
CA ASP A 888 10.98 50.31 43.10
C ASP A 888 11.99 49.28 42.55
N ALA A 889 11.65 47.97 42.60
CA ALA A 889 12.42 46.90 42.01
C ALA A 889 12.54 47.05 40.49
N GLU A 890 11.44 47.35 39.84
CA GLU A 890 11.41 47.57 38.39
C GLU A 890 12.21 48.82 37.98
N ARG A 891 12.06 49.88 38.71
CA ARG A 891 12.83 51.14 38.51
C ARG A 891 14.33 50.92 38.70
N ARG A 892 14.73 50.16 39.69
CA ARG A 892 16.14 49.78 39.91
C ARG A 892 16.69 48.93 38.79
N LEU A 893 15.97 47.90 38.35
CA LEU A 893 16.37 47.04 37.25
C LEU A 893 16.53 47.85 35.94
N HIS A 894 15.56 48.73 35.65
CA HIS A 894 15.64 49.63 34.51
C HIS A 894 16.87 50.56 34.56
N ALA A 895 17.26 51.05 35.78
CA ALA A 895 18.42 51.93 35.94
C ALA A 895 19.77 51.19 35.81
N THR A 896 19.82 49.88 36.07
CA THR A 896 21.03 49.01 36.03
C THR A 896 21.30 48.40 34.64
N LEU A 897 20.31 48.28 33.78
CA LEU A 897 20.52 47.76 32.42
C LEU A 897 21.31 48.76 31.55
N ARG A 898 22.25 48.26 30.73
CA ARG A 898 23.05 49.09 29.80
C ARG A 898 22.18 49.76 28.74
N ASP A 899 21.09 49.11 28.31
CA ASP A 899 20.10 49.65 27.39
C ASP A 899 18.69 49.54 27.99
N PRO A 900 18.23 50.56 28.75
CA PRO A 900 16.91 50.54 29.37
C PRO A 900 15.74 50.45 28.38
N ARG A 901 15.93 50.77 27.08
CA ARG A 901 14.91 50.71 26.04
C ARG A 901 14.50 49.27 25.71
N ARG A 902 15.30 48.27 26.14
CA ARG A 902 14.99 46.86 26.02
C ARG A 902 13.97 46.35 27.04
N MET A 903 13.65 47.13 28.05
CA MET A 903 12.69 46.76 29.09
C MET A 903 11.29 47.24 28.66
N LEU A 904 10.37 46.29 28.57
CA LEU A 904 8.97 46.47 28.22
C LEU A 904 8.10 46.05 29.43
N ALA A 905 6.91 46.62 29.57
CA ALA A 905 5.96 46.21 30.59
C ALA A 905 4.59 45.95 29.99
N LEU A 906 3.98 44.84 30.38
CA LEU A 906 2.64 44.40 29.97
C LEU A 906 1.78 44.19 31.21
N SER A 907 0.60 44.85 31.30
CA SER A 907 -0.40 44.63 32.32
C SER A 907 -1.38 43.58 31.82
N VAL A 908 -1.60 42.55 32.62
CA VAL A 908 -2.43 41.39 32.28
C VAL A 908 -3.53 41.22 33.33
N GLN A 909 -4.79 41.07 32.87
CA GLN A 909 -5.97 40.96 33.73
C GLN A 909 -6.83 39.77 33.27
N ARG A 910 -7.69 39.24 34.20
CA ARG A 910 -8.70 38.30 33.87
C ARG A 910 -9.67 38.86 32.84
N SER A 911 -10.17 38.00 31.95
CA SER A 911 -11.25 38.36 31.04
C SER A 911 -12.55 38.54 31.84
N THR A 912 -13.20 39.66 31.61
CA THR A 912 -14.54 39.95 32.16
C THR A 912 -15.66 39.35 31.28
N ALA A 913 -15.36 38.86 30.11
CA ALA A 913 -16.28 38.18 29.20
C ALA A 913 -16.61 36.79 29.74
N GLN A 914 -17.91 36.51 29.90
CA GLN A 914 -18.38 35.14 30.18
C GLN A 914 -17.89 34.24 29.04
N THR A 915 -17.21 33.17 29.42
CA THR A 915 -16.78 32.11 28.46
C THR A 915 -18.00 31.67 27.65
N PRO A 916 -17.95 31.59 26.31
CA PRO A 916 -19.00 30.95 25.55
C PRO A 916 -19.15 29.53 26.07
N GLU A 917 -20.34 29.11 26.43
CA GLU A 917 -20.68 27.80 27.03
C GLU A 917 -20.38 26.60 26.13
N GLY A 918 -19.38 26.67 25.30
CA GLY A 918 -18.93 25.64 24.38
C GLY A 918 -17.43 25.37 24.38
N ALA A 919 -16.61 26.21 25.04
CA ALA A 919 -15.13 26.12 24.95
C ALA A 919 -14.49 25.28 26.07
N LEU A 920 -15.24 24.73 26.99
CA LEU A 920 -14.79 23.93 28.14
C LEU A 920 -15.58 22.61 28.29
N ALA A 921 -16.05 22.00 27.18
CA ALA A 921 -16.69 20.69 27.24
C ALA A 921 -15.94 19.67 26.34
#